data_c2dc812f650b11e3a71206c2b3e30a56
#
_entry.id   c2dc812f650b11e3a71206c2b3e30a56
#
_cell.length_a   1.000
_cell.length_b   1.000
_cell.length_c   1.000
_cell.angle_alpha   90.00
_cell.angle_beta   90.00
_cell.angle_gamma   90.00
#
_symmetry.space_group_name_H-M   'P 1'
#
loop_
_entity.id
_entity.type
_entity.pdbx_description
1 polymer ?
#
loop_
_entity_poly.entity_id
_entity_poly.type
_entity_poly.pdbx_seq_one_letter_code
_entity_poly.pdbx_strand_id
1 'polypeptide(L)'
;MDKNTILGLLLMGVVIFGFSMLNSGDDQSNQPTTEKTEKADAKQATTDIADSLNANELARIKTIVRQYGKQDGDKMVLTNDNVSFTVASDSLTGSVMMDGNMTVALSDLQHAPSADNRLLYNAAMKKVRDAAENVAKYSDFVQFVGGGNKTVKLENELLTLDLSSKGGQIAKATLKKYTAFQHGKDGNCVLFDSKHNSYGFAINTDTHRFDTKEFNFTPVQENDSTVLMKLDFGKGVYFGIRYTLPKNSYLVRMEVVQQNMAAVISSNVSTMDFEWNQKMMRHEKGQTFEERNSGVFYKFSGDDVENLSETSNDEDKTNNHLKWVAFKYQFFSCVLIADQHFIGAAPMKSAVIDKNSEEHNDFLKDVSFNSSLEYNVNNPKPAAFNFFLGPNEYKLLSSFDDKISPDEDLELTRLIPLGWSMFRWINTCIIIPIFNFLGTMNLNYGIIILLLTIFIKLVLFPLTYKSFSSQAKMRVLAPDIKEINDKYPGNENAMKRQQKMMELYNRAGANPMSGCLPMILQLPVYVAMFSFLPSCIELRGESFLWASDLSAPDMILEWDANIPVINWIFGHHLSLFCLLMTGVNIIYTYLNMQANPSNNQMPGMKWMMYLMPVMFLVFFNDYGAGLSYYYFISLLITIAQTYAFRFIIKEDKVRAKMAENAKKPRKKSGFMARLEAAQKRQEAMLREQQKRKK
;
A
#
# COMPACT_ATOMS: atom_id res chain seq x y z
N MET A 1 -36.73 21.35 7.19
CA MET A 1 -35.33 21.58 7.65
C MET A 1 -34.92 22.95 7.18
N ASP A 2 -34.44 23.78 8.11
CA ASP A 2 -33.96 25.13 7.78
C ASP A 2 -32.72 25.08 6.91
N LYS A 3 -32.54 26.05 5.98
CA LYS A 3 -31.34 26.16 5.10
C LYS A 3 -30.04 26.14 5.89
N ASN A 4 -30.02 26.64 7.12
CA ASN A 4 -28.85 26.66 7.98
C ASN A 4 -28.53 25.29 8.60
N THR A 5 -29.51 24.42 8.76
CA THR A 5 -29.33 23.02 9.22
C THR A 5 -28.78 22.16 8.09
N ILE A 6 -29.23 22.41 6.85
CA ILE A 6 -28.71 21.78 5.63
C ILE A 6 -27.26 22.25 5.39
N LEU A 7 -26.99 23.54 5.57
CA LEU A 7 -25.63 24.10 5.45
C LEU A 7 -24.66 23.57 6.53
N GLY A 8 -25.16 23.36 7.77
CA GLY A 8 -24.38 22.76 8.85
C GLY A 8 -24.07 21.27 8.62
N LEU A 9 -25.03 20.52 8.07
CA LEU A 9 -24.84 19.13 7.63
C LEU A 9 -23.89 19.05 6.42
N LEU A 10 -24.02 19.99 5.48
CA LEU A 10 -23.11 20.11 4.34
C LEU A 10 -21.69 20.50 4.78
N LEU A 11 -21.53 21.41 5.74
CA LEU A 11 -20.23 21.80 6.30
C LEU A 11 -19.58 20.66 7.13
N MET A 12 -20.35 19.83 7.81
CA MET A 12 -19.85 18.62 8.45
C MET A 12 -19.54 17.52 7.45
N GLY A 13 -20.37 17.36 6.43
CA GLY A 13 -20.07 16.52 5.28
C GLY A 13 -18.78 16.97 4.59
N VAL A 14 -18.58 18.27 4.42
CA VAL A 14 -17.36 18.85 3.83
C VAL A 14 -16.15 18.68 4.76
N VAL A 15 -16.28 18.71 6.07
CA VAL A 15 -15.16 18.42 6.99
C VAL A 15 -14.83 16.93 6.98
N ILE A 16 -15.82 16.04 6.93
CA ILE A 16 -15.61 14.59 6.82
C ILE A 16 -15.16 14.21 5.40
N PHE A 17 -15.77 14.81 4.38
CA PHE A 17 -15.39 14.65 2.97
C PHE A 17 -14.09 15.38 2.63
N GLY A 18 -13.81 16.52 3.24
CA GLY A 18 -12.53 17.22 3.13
C GLY A 18 -11.37 16.46 3.76
N PHE A 19 -11.63 15.71 4.83
CA PHE A 19 -10.66 14.75 5.38
C PHE A 19 -10.48 13.54 4.47
N SER A 20 -11.51 13.13 3.74
CA SER A 20 -11.44 12.09 2.71
C SER A 20 -10.81 12.61 1.42
N MET A 21 -11.04 13.88 1.05
CA MET A 21 -10.48 14.50 -0.18
C MET A 21 -9.07 15.08 0.00
N LEU A 22 -8.64 15.37 1.20
CA LEU A 22 -7.22 15.67 1.46
C LEU A 22 -6.34 14.41 1.32
N ASN A 23 -6.99 13.24 1.21
CA ASN A 23 -6.35 11.96 0.86
C ASN A 23 -6.63 11.54 -0.59
N SER A 24 -7.34 12.36 -1.38
CA SER A 24 -7.63 12.11 -2.79
C SER A 24 -7.19 13.34 -3.56
N GLY A 25 -6.06 13.26 -4.24
CA GLY A 25 -5.61 14.27 -5.18
C GLY A 25 -6.63 14.44 -6.33
N ASP A 26 -6.67 15.63 -6.88
CA ASP A 26 -7.55 16.15 -7.92
C ASP A 26 -7.91 15.15 -9.03
N ASP A 27 -9.20 14.80 -9.11
CA ASP A 27 -9.80 14.23 -10.30
C ASP A 27 -10.46 15.36 -11.13
N GLN A 28 -9.77 15.80 -12.18
CA GLN A 28 -10.43 16.45 -13.29
C GLN A 28 -10.96 15.39 -14.28
N SER A 29 -12.27 15.38 -14.37
CA SER A 29 -13.08 14.64 -15.31
C SER A 29 -12.57 14.74 -16.76
N ASN A 30 -12.24 13.59 -17.36
CA ASN A 30 -12.37 13.38 -18.79
C ASN A 30 -13.33 12.23 -19.03
N GLN A 31 -14.45 12.54 -19.65
CA GLN A 31 -15.41 11.56 -20.15
C GLN A 31 -14.72 10.63 -21.15
N PRO A 32 -14.92 9.32 -21.06
CA PRO A 32 -14.48 8.42 -22.12
C PRO A 32 -15.43 8.53 -23.31
N THR A 33 -14.86 8.93 -24.42
CA THR A 33 -15.46 8.72 -25.74
C THR A 33 -15.62 7.22 -25.95
N THR A 34 -16.84 6.81 -26.14
CA THR A 34 -17.21 5.44 -26.50
C THR A 34 -16.66 5.12 -27.87
N GLU A 35 -15.51 4.50 -27.97
CA GLU A 35 -15.14 3.73 -29.15
C GLU A 35 -15.83 2.36 -29.07
N LYS A 36 -16.70 2.14 -30.02
CA LYS A 36 -17.32 0.86 -30.33
C LYS A 36 -16.20 -0.11 -30.70
N THR A 37 -15.85 -0.99 -29.78
CA THR A 37 -15.07 -2.19 -30.11
C THR A 37 -16.03 -3.12 -30.86
N GLU A 38 -15.86 -3.18 -32.16
CA GLU A 38 -16.43 -4.26 -32.97
C GLU A 38 -15.91 -5.60 -32.44
N LYS A 39 -16.84 -6.45 -32.05
CA LYS A 39 -16.57 -7.86 -31.84
C LYS A 39 -16.07 -8.45 -33.16
N ALA A 40 -14.76 -8.56 -33.28
CA ALA A 40 -14.19 -9.42 -34.28
C ALA A 40 -14.54 -10.86 -33.87
N ASP A 41 -15.44 -11.47 -34.58
CA ASP A 41 -15.67 -12.90 -34.58
C ASP A 41 -14.31 -13.60 -34.74
N ALA A 42 -13.92 -14.35 -33.71
CA ALA A 42 -12.82 -15.29 -33.80
C ALA A 42 -13.28 -16.43 -34.72
N LYS A 43 -13.30 -16.15 -36.03
CA LYS A 43 -13.13 -17.21 -37.00
C LYS A 43 -11.76 -17.80 -36.74
N GLN A 44 -11.71 -19.02 -36.21
CA GLN A 44 -10.58 -19.92 -36.30
C GLN A 44 -10.06 -19.87 -37.74
N ALA A 45 -9.09 -19.00 -37.98
CA ALA A 45 -8.25 -19.10 -39.17
C ALA A 45 -7.48 -20.40 -39.00
N THR A 46 -7.97 -21.46 -39.60
CA THR A 46 -7.16 -22.58 -40.02
C THR A 46 -6.14 -21.97 -41.00
N THR A 47 -5.02 -21.47 -40.48
CA THR A 47 -3.84 -21.20 -41.26
C THR A 47 -3.46 -22.54 -41.89
N ASP A 48 -3.60 -22.64 -43.21
CA ASP A 48 -2.99 -23.68 -44.01
C ASP A 48 -1.49 -23.67 -43.70
N ILE A 49 -1.08 -24.50 -42.74
CA ILE A 49 0.33 -24.75 -42.46
C ILE A 49 0.85 -25.45 -43.72
N ALA A 50 1.73 -24.79 -44.42
CA ALA A 50 2.35 -25.35 -45.62
C ALA A 50 2.88 -26.76 -45.29
N ASP A 51 2.49 -27.73 -46.04
CA ASP A 51 2.80 -29.16 -45.77
C ASP A 51 4.30 -29.47 -45.98
N SER A 52 5.15 -28.48 -46.28
CA SER A 52 6.62 -28.63 -46.47
C SER A 52 7.32 -27.29 -46.30
N LEU A 53 8.63 -27.34 -46.01
CA LEU A 53 9.49 -26.15 -46.01
C LEU A 53 9.70 -25.65 -47.45
N ASN A 54 9.41 -24.38 -47.68
CA ASN A 54 9.58 -23.79 -49.02
C ASN A 54 10.98 -23.27 -49.26
N ALA A 55 11.35 -22.99 -50.54
CA ALA A 55 12.65 -22.52 -50.94
C ALA A 55 13.09 -21.20 -50.28
N ASN A 56 12.13 -20.29 -49.99
CA ASN A 56 12.41 -19.03 -49.31
C ASN A 56 12.78 -19.25 -47.84
N GLU A 57 12.08 -20.14 -47.13
CA GLU A 57 12.41 -20.53 -45.77
C GLU A 57 13.79 -21.15 -45.68
N LEU A 58 14.12 -22.06 -46.57
CA LEU A 58 15.43 -22.70 -46.63
C LEU A 58 16.57 -21.68 -46.93
N ALA A 59 16.34 -20.73 -47.84
CA ALA A 59 17.27 -19.63 -48.12
C ALA A 59 17.48 -18.74 -46.90
N ARG A 60 16.40 -18.43 -46.15
CA ARG A 60 16.46 -17.68 -44.90
C ARG A 60 17.24 -18.42 -43.83
N ILE A 61 16.96 -19.72 -43.63
CA ILE A 61 17.69 -20.56 -42.68
C ILE A 61 19.17 -20.61 -43.02
N LYS A 62 19.51 -20.78 -44.31
CA LYS A 62 20.89 -20.79 -44.82
C LYS A 62 21.61 -19.46 -44.48
N THR A 63 20.95 -18.32 -44.67
CA THR A 63 21.50 -17.01 -44.32
C THR A 63 21.77 -16.90 -42.81
N ILE A 64 20.80 -17.33 -41.97
CA ILE A 64 20.95 -17.37 -40.52
C ILE A 64 22.13 -18.23 -40.08
N VAL A 65 22.28 -19.45 -40.66
CA VAL A 65 23.38 -20.35 -40.35
C VAL A 65 24.72 -19.76 -40.74
N ARG A 66 24.80 -19.05 -41.86
CA ARG A 66 26.02 -18.33 -42.28
C ARG A 66 26.39 -17.17 -41.36
N GLN A 67 25.40 -16.48 -40.86
CA GLN A 67 25.58 -15.30 -40.02
C GLN A 67 25.94 -15.68 -38.57
N TYR A 68 25.28 -16.69 -38.00
CA TYR A 68 25.33 -17.02 -36.58
C TYR A 68 25.91 -18.41 -36.27
N GLY A 69 26.18 -19.24 -37.29
CA GLY A 69 26.76 -20.55 -37.09
C GLY A 69 28.23 -20.49 -36.65
N LYS A 70 28.66 -21.54 -35.95
CA LYS A 70 30.09 -21.73 -35.61
C LYS A 70 30.82 -22.40 -36.77
N GLN A 71 32.01 -21.92 -37.06
CA GLN A 71 32.84 -22.52 -38.08
C GLN A 71 33.42 -23.86 -37.57
N ASP A 72 33.20 -24.92 -38.33
CA ASP A 72 33.75 -26.24 -38.11
C ASP A 72 34.40 -26.72 -39.43
N GLY A 73 35.70 -26.51 -39.57
CA GLY A 73 36.43 -26.68 -40.83
C GLY A 73 35.87 -25.76 -41.92
N ASP A 74 35.45 -26.34 -43.05
CA ASP A 74 34.86 -25.62 -44.19
C ASP A 74 33.35 -25.48 -44.09
N LYS A 75 32.76 -25.82 -42.94
CA LYS A 75 31.29 -25.81 -42.69
C LYS A 75 30.94 -24.81 -41.62
N MET A 76 29.74 -24.25 -41.76
CA MET A 76 29.08 -23.49 -40.68
C MET A 76 28.01 -24.37 -40.04
N VAL A 77 28.14 -24.61 -38.75
CA VAL A 77 27.22 -25.44 -37.99
C VAL A 77 26.49 -24.58 -36.97
N LEU A 78 25.17 -24.71 -36.94
CA LEU A 78 24.29 -24.06 -35.98
C LEU A 78 23.43 -25.13 -35.29
N THR A 79 23.48 -25.18 -33.98
CA THR A 79 22.63 -26.07 -33.18
C THR A 79 21.82 -25.25 -32.20
N ASN A 80 20.52 -25.43 -32.22
CA ASN A 80 19.60 -24.80 -31.27
C ASN A 80 18.60 -25.86 -30.78
N ASP A 81 18.57 -26.12 -29.48
CA ASP A 81 17.76 -27.16 -28.83
C ASP A 81 18.01 -28.52 -29.55
N ASN A 82 16.97 -29.10 -30.08
CA ASN A 82 16.99 -30.38 -30.78
C ASN A 82 17.15 -30.25 -32.30
N VAL A 83 17.49 -29.07 -32.80
CA VAL A 83 17.67 -28.79 -34.24
C VAL A 83 19.11 -28.47 -34.54
N SER A 84 19.67 -29.14 -35.57
CA SER A 84 21.01 -28.88 -36.06
C SER A 84 20.96 -28.52 -37.54
N PHE A 85 21.63 -27.44 -37.91
CA PHE A 85 21.81 -26.99 -39.29
C PHE A 85 23.30 -26.97 -39.66
N THR A 86 23.61 -27.34 -40.86
CA THR A 86 24.96 -27.28 -41.38
C THR A 86 24.93 -26.69 -42.80
N VAL A 87 25.72 -25.66 -43.03
CA VAL A 87 25.96 -25.09 -44.37
C VAL A 87 27.39 -25.42 -44.80
N ALA A 88 27.52 -26.19 -45.87
CA ALA A 88 28.78 -26.54 -46.49
C ALA A 88 28.75 -26.04 -47.93
N SER A 89 29.72 -25.20 -48.34
CA SER A 89 29.70 -24.52 -49.62
C SER A 89 28.38 -23.79 -49.86
N ASP A 90 27.48 -24.34 -50.66
CA ASP A 90 26.15 -23.77 -50.92
C ASP A 90 24.99 -24.68 -50.53
N SER A 91 25.29 -25.83 -49.92
CA SER A 91 24.31 -26.83 -49.49
C SER A 91 23.93 -26.61 -48.02
N LEU A 92 22.60 -26.57 -47.74
CA LEU A 92 22.03 -26.58 -46.40
C LEU A 92 21.57 -28.00 -46.06
N THR A 93 22.10 -28.57 -45.01
CA THR A 93 21.65 -29.84 -44.41
C THR A 93 21.28 -29.61 -42.96
N GLY A 94 20.52 -30.53 -42.36
CA GLY A 94 20.14 -30.42 -40.94
C GLY A 94 19.29 -31.57 -40.51
N SER A 95 19.02 -31.62 -39.20
CA SER A 95 18.16 -32.63 -38.61
C SER A 95 17.45 -32.07 -37.35
N VAL A 96 16.31 -32.65 -37.07
CA VAL A 96 15.52 -32.35 -35.86
C VAL A 96 15.39 -33.63 -35.04
N MET A 97 15.77 -33.57 -33.77
CA MET A 97 15.53 -34.66 -32.84
C MET A 97 14.14 -34.50 -32.21
N MET A 98 13.33 -35.49 -32.37
CA MET A 98 11.97 -35.58 -31.79
C MET A 98 11.98 -36.43 -30.53
N ASP A 99 10.87 -36.43 -29.77
CA ASP A 99 10.72 -37.23 -28.56
C ASP A 99 10.91 -38.73 -28.87
N GLY A 100 11.63 -39.45 -28.01
CA GLY A 100 11.96 -40.86 -28.25
C GLY A 100 13.19 -41.12 -29.13
N ASN A 101 14.10 -40.16 -29.28
CA ASN A 101 15.33 -40.22 -30.07
C ASN A 101 15.13 -40.43 -31.59
N MET A 102 13.93 -40.12 -32.09
CA MET A 102 13.70 -40.14 -33.54
C MET A 102 14.27 -38.90 -34.17
N THR A 103 15.06 -39.06 -35.22
CA THR A 103 15.66 -37.95 -35.98
C THR A 103 14.97 -37.78 -37.33
N VAL A 104 14.51 -36.57 -37.64
CA VAL A 104 13.92 -36.21 -38.94
C VAL A 104 14.94 -35.33 -39.68
N ALA A 105 15.31 -35.74 -40.90
CA ALA A 105 16.25 -34.95 -41.67
C ALA A 105 15.57 -33.72 -42.32
N LEU A 106 16.30 -32.61 -42.48
CA LEU A 106 15.79 -31.40 -43.11
C LEU A 106 15.36 -31.64 -44.57
N SER A 107 16.02 -32.56 -45.28
CA SER A 107 15.65 -33.02 -46.61
C SER A 107 14.25 -33.60 -46.69
N ASP A 108 13.84 -34.33 -45.65
CA ASP A 108 12.53 -34.99 -45.61
C ASP A 108 11.40 -33.98 -45.43
N LEU A 109 11.68 -32.85 -44.73
CA LEU A 109 10.74 -31.76 -44.49
C LEU A 109 10.50 -30.85 -45.71
N GLN A 110 11.27 -31.07 -46.80
CA GLN A 110 11.10 -30.35 -48.08
C GLN A 110 10.01 -30.98 -48.95
N HIS A 111 9.48 -32.13 -48.58
CA HIS A 111 8.49 -32.88 -49.31
C HIS A 111 7.22 -33.04 -48.45
N ALA A 112 6.06 -33.07 -49.08
CA ALA A 112 4.82 -33.29 -48.37
C ALA A 112 4.81 -34.69 -47.72
N PRO A 113 4.50 -34.84 -46.43
CA PRO A 113 4.53 -36.12 -45.71
C PRO A 113 3.37 -37.05 -46.14
N SER A 114 3.56 -38.36 -45.95
CA SER A 114 2.47 -39.30 -46.02
C SER A 114 1.44 -39.02 -44.89
N ALA A 115 0.20 -39.45 -45.06
CA ALA A 115 -0.86 -39.21 -44.07
C ALA A 115 -0.48 -39.68 -42.66
N ASP A 116 0.21 -40.82 -42.53
CA ASP A 116 0.62 -41.42 -41.24
C ASP A 116 1.73 -40.56 -40.52
N ASN A 117 2.55 -39.84 -41.26
CA ASN A 117 3.63 -39.06 -40.69
C ASN A 117 3.33 -37.55 -40.57
N ARG A 118 2.14 -37.11 -40.96
CA ARG A 118 1.79 -35.69 -41.05
C ARG A 118 1.94 -34.93 -39.71
N LEU A 119 1.52 -35.52 -38.62
CA LEU A 119 1.66 -34.88 -37.28
C LEU A 119 3.14 -34.75 -36.88
N LEU A 120 3.96 -35.77 -37.11
CA LEU A 120 5.38 -35.76 -36.81
C LEU A 120 6.11 -34.68 -37.62
N TYR A 121 5.85 -34.63 -38.91
CA TYR A 121 6.49 -33.69 -39.83
C TYR A 121 6.09 -32.24 -39.55
N ASN A 122 4.79 -31.99 -39.24
CA ASN A 122 4.33 -30.67 -38.82
C ASN A 122 4.99 -30.20 -37.52
N ALA A 123 5.16 -31.08 -36.56
CA ALA A 123 5.87 -30.79 -35.31
C ALA A 123 7.37 -30.53 -35.57
N ALA A 124 8.00 -31.30 -36.43
CA ALA A 124 9.41 -31.09 -36.83
C ALA A 124 9.60 -29.78 -37.61
N MET A 125 8.73 -29.46 -38.57
CA MET A 125 8.77 -28.17 -39.31
C MET A 125 8.59 -26.98 -38.36
N LYS A 126 7.68 -27.09 -37.39
CA LYS A 126 7.52 -26.06 -36.38
C LYS A 126 8.81 -25.86 -35.60
N LYS A 127 9.46 -26.92 -35.09
CA LYS A 127 10.74 -26.84 -34.39
C LYS A 127 11.82 -26.19 -35.25
N VAL A 128 11.90 -26.50 -36.55
CA VAL A 128 12.85 -25.88 -37.50
C VAL A 128 12.61 -24.38 -37.65
N ARG A 129 11.37 -23.96 -37.81
CA ARG A 129 10.98 -22.53 -37.91
C ARG A 129 11.31 -21.80 -36.63
N ASP A 130 10.86 -22.35 -35.49
CA ASP A 130 11.12 -21.78 -34.16
C ASP A 130 12.63 -21.66 -33.89
N ALA A 131 13.42 -22.66 -34.25
CA ALA A 131 14.87 -22.63 -34.08
C ALA A 131 15.54 -21.53 -34.95
N ALA A 132 15.13 -21.39 -36.21
CA ALA A 132 15.65 -20.38 -37.10
C ALA A 132 15.24 -18.95 -36.64
N GLU A 133 13.99 -18.76 -36.19
CA GLU A 133 13.52 -17.50 -35.67
C GLU A 133 14.22 -17.13 -34.35
N ASN A 134 14.40 -18.10 -33.45
CA ASN A 134 15.13 -17.91 -32.19
C ASN A 134 16.57 -17.45 -32.42
N VAL A 135 17.25 -18.06 -33.37
CA VAL A 135 18.64 -17.65 -33.71
C VAL A 135 18.64 -16.23 -34.27
N ALA A 136 17.75 -15.90 -35.18
CA ALA A 136 17.63 -14.55 -35.72
C ALA A 136 17.29 -13.49 -34.66
N LYS A 137 16.51 -13.87 -33.65
CA LYS A 137 16.06 -12.99 -32.54
C LYS A 137 17.12 -12.85 -31.44
N TYR A 138 17.82 -13.95 -31.10
CA TYR A 138 18.63 -13.99 -29.89
C TYR A 138 20.15 -14.08 -30.14
N SER A 139 20.60 -14.29 -31.42
CA SER A 139 22.03 -14.36 -31.77
C SER A 139 22.79 -15.32 -30.83
N ASP A 140 23.87 -14.88 -30.20
CA ASP A 140 24.70 -15.70 -29.30
C ASP A 140 23.95 -16.19 -28.03
N PHE A 141 22.87 -15.54 -27.67
CA PHE A 141 22.02 -15.93 -26.52
C PHE A 141 21.06 -17.09 -26.84
N VAL A 142 20.90 -17.46 -28.10
CA VAL A 142 19.97 -18.52 -28.53
C VAL A 142 20.20 -19.85 -27.81
N GLN A 143 21.45 -20.16 -27.43
CA GLN A 143 21.80 -21.37 -26.69
C GLN A 143 21.13 -21.46 -25.30
N PHE A 144 20.57 -20.34 -24.79
CA PHE A 144 19.89 -20.26 -23.51
C PHE A 144 18.36 -20.21 -23.65
N VAL A 145 17.85 -20.20 -24.89
CA VAL A 145 16.43 -20.23 -25.18
C VAL A 145 15.97 -21.69 -25.20
N GLY A 146 14.88 -22.03 -24.51
CA GLY A 146 14.40 -23.41 -24.40
C GLY A 146 14.97 -24.15 -23.19
N GLY A 147 14.65 -25.43 -23.08
CA GLY A 147 15.07 -26.26 -21.94
C GLY A 147 14.06 -26.27 -20.78
N GLY A 148 14.27 -27.19 -19.85
CA GLY A 148 13.40 -27.37 -18.67
C GLY A 148 13.71 -26.36 -17.57
N ASN A 149 12.66 -25.84 -16.93
CA ASN A 149 12.84 -24.97 -15.76
C ASN A 149 13.31 -25.80 -14.55
N LYS A 150 14.43 -25.40 -13.95
CA LYS A 150 14.98 -25.96 -12.71
C LYS A 150 14.77 -24.96 -11.57
N THR A 151 14.41 -25.44 -10.40
CA THR A 151 14.26 -24.61 -9.21
C THR A 151 15.33 -24.97 -8.19
N VAL A 152 15.99 -23.94 -7.63
CA VAL A 152 16.97 -24.09 -6.55
C VAL A 152 16.45 -23.32 -5.34
N LYS A 153 16.55 -23.95 -4.17
CA LYS A 153 16.08 -23.38 -2.91
C LYS A 153 17.22 -22.66 -2.19
N LEU A 154 16.94 -21.46 -1.73
CA LEU A 154 17.81 -20.68 -0.85
C LEU A 154 17.00 -20.26 0.37
N GLU A 155 17.44 -20.61 1.59
CA GLU A 155 16.64 -20.34 2.78
C GLU A 155 17.48 -19.97 4.00
N ASN A 156 16.85 -19.22 4.90
CA ASN A 156 17.32 -18.94 6.25
C ASN A 156 16.18 -19.16 7.27
N GLU A 157 16.33 -18.68 8.50
CA GLU A 157 15.35 -18.83 9.59
C GLU A 157 14.04 -18.06 9.34
N LEU A 158 14.04 -17.06 8.45
CA LEU A 158 12.94 -16.11 8.22
C LEU A 158 12.28 -16.26 6.87
N LEU A 159 13.06 -16.58 5.83
CA LEU A 159 12.65 -16.51 4.44
C LEU A 159 13.06 -17.78 3.69
N THR A 160 12.18 -18.26 2.82
CA THR A 160 12.47 -19.28 1.82
C THR A 160 12.31 -18.67 0.45
N LEU A 161 13.33 -18.80 -0.39
CA LEU A 161 13.34 -18.39 -1.79
C LEU A 161 13.48 -19.63 -2.67
N ASP A 162 12.58 -19.76 -3.62
CA ASP A 162 12.74 -20.69 -4.74
C ASP A 162 13.23 -19.88 -5.94
N LEU A 163 14.43 -20.17 -6.44
CA LEU A 163 15.05 -19.50 -7.57
C LEU A 163 14.81 -20.33 -8.84
N SER A 164 14.28 -19.70 -9.89
CA SER A 164 13.98 -20.34 -11.17
C SER A 164 15.14 -20.20 -12.15
N SER A 165 15.52 -21.28 -12.82
CA SER A 165 16.45 -21.21 -13.96
C SER A 165 15.85 -20.38 -15.10
N LYS A 166 14.53 -20.39 -15.31
CA LYS A 166 13.85 -19.53 -16.29
C LYS A 166 13.84 -18.09 -15.77
N GLY A 167 14.50 -17.22 -16.53
CA GLY A 167 14.67 -15.82 -16.17
C GLY A 167 15.77 -15.55 -15.13
N GLY A 168 16.34 -16.58 -14.49
CA GLY A 168 17.29 -16.41 -13.38
C GLY A 168 16.72 -15.64 -12.21
N GLN A 169 15.42 -15.70 -11.97
CA GLN A 169 14.65 -14.85 -11.02
C GLN A 169 14.16 -15.64 -9.80
N ILE A 170 13.72 -14.93 -8.78
CA ILE A 170 12.97 -15.52 -7.68
C ILE A 170 11.64 -16.04 -8.23
N ALA A 171 11.40 -17.35 -8.12
CA ALA A 171 10.13 -17.97 -8.50
C ALA A 171 9.09 -17.83 -7.38
N LYS A 172 9.54 -17.96 -6.12
CA LYS A 172 8.65 -17.86 -4.96
C LYS A 172 9.42 -17.32 -3.76
N ALA A 173 8.79 -16.41 -3.01
CA ALA A 173 9.30 -15.93 -1.73
C ALA A 173 8.26 -16.14 -0.64
N THR A 174 8.62 -16.93 0.38
CA THR A 174 7.71 -17.34 1.47
C THR A 174 8.29 -16.93 2.82
N LEU A 175 7.51 -16.19 3.60
CA LEU A 175 7.85 -15.82 4.97
C LEU A 175 7.56 -16.98 5.92
N LYS A 176 8.57 -17.45 6.69
CA LYS A 176 8.43 -18.62 7.57
C LYS A 176 7.69 -18.32 8.87
N LYS A 177 7.71 -17.08 9.34
CA LYS A 177 7.11 -16.65 10.62
C LYS A 177 5.68 -16.14 10.50
N TYR A 178 5.16 -15.98 9.27
CA TYR A 178 3.86 -15.37 9.05
C TYR A 178 2.96 -16.30 8.24
N THR A 179 1.69 -16.30 8.59
CA THR A 179 0.61 -16.90 7.80
C THR A 179 -0.10 -15.83 7.00
N ALA A 180 -0.82 -16.19 5.97
CA ALA A 180 -1.64 -15.29 5.18
C ALA A 180 -2.99 -15.95 4.87
N PHE A 181 -4.03 -15.13 4.72
CA PHE A 181 -5.34 -15.58 4.28
C PHE A 181 -5.40 -15.54 2.75
N GLN A 182 -5.27 -16.69 2.12
CA GLN A 182 -5.30 -16.86 0.65
C GLN A 182 -6.31 -17.92 0.26
N HIS A 183 -7.04 -17.71 -0.85
CA HIS A 183 -8.06 -18.64 -1.33
C HIS A 183 -9.07 -19.07 -0.24
N GLY A 184 -9.46 -18.13 0.64
CA GLY A 184 -10.40 -18.41 1.71
C GLY A 184 -9.86 -19.23 2.88
N LYS A 185 -8.54 -19.45 2.98
CA LYS A 185 -7.88 -20.27 4.01
C LYS A 185 -6.61 -19.63 4.52
N ASP A 186 -6.27 -19.90 5.77
CA ASP A 186 -4.96 -19.56 6.31
C ASP A 186 -3.89 -20.49 5.72
N GLY A 187 -2.80 -19.90 5.23
CA GLY A 187 -1.67 -20.60 4.61
C GLY A 187 -0.36 -19.88 4.86
N ASN A 188 0.71 -20.32 4.19
CA ASN A 188 1.99 -19.64 4.26
C ASN A 188 1.92 -18.24 3.61
N CYS A 189 2.56 -17.25 4.21
CA CYS A 189 2.65 -15.91 3.64
C CYS A 189 3.63 -15.89 2.45
N VAL A 190 3.10 -15.81 1.24
CA VAL A 190 3.84 -15.76 -0.01
C VAL A 190 3.80 -14.34 -0.55
N LEU A 191 4.94 -13.65 -0.60
CA LEU A 191 5.03 -12.27 -1.09
C LEU A 191 5.25 -12.18 -2.60
N PHE A 192 5.89 -13.21 -3.18
CA PHE A 192 6.19 -13.28 -4.60
C PHE A 192 5.92 -14.70 -5.12
N ASP A 193 5.22 -14.82 -6.23
CA ASP A 193 5.00 -16.07 -6.95
C ASP A 193 5.09 -15.81 -8.47
N SER A 194 6.03 -16.45 -9.15
CA SER A 194 6.30 -16.26 -10.58
C SER A 194 5.16 -16.66 -11.52
N LYS A 195 4.09 -17.27 -11.00
CA LYS A 195 2.86 -17.48 -11.78
C LYS A 195 2.15 -16.16 -12.12
N HIS A 196 2.30 -15.17 -11.26
CA HIS A 196 1.61 -13.88 -11.34
C HIS A 196 2.58 -12.69 -11.32
N ASN A 197 3.86 -12.94 -11.02
CA ASN A 197 4.87 -11.93 -10.81
C ASN A 197 6.10 -12.23 -11.65
N SER A 198 6.75 -11.21 -12.16
CA SER A 198 8.01 -11.36 -12.90
C SER A 198 8.88 -10.13 -12.74
N TYR A 199 10.17 -10.33 -12.76
CA TYR A 199 11.13 -9.26 -12.99
C TYR A 199 12.28 -9.75 -13.86
N GLY A 200 12.99 -8.84 -14.49
CA GLY A 200 14.12 -9.20 -15.32
C GLY A 200 14.87 -7.99 -15.82
N PHE A 201 16.00 -8.27 -16.44
CA PHE A 201 16.86 -7.28 -17.06
C PHE A 201 16.77 -7.42 -18.57
N ALA A 202 16.83 -6.31 -19.29
CA ALA A 202 16.93 -6.33 -20.74
C ALA A 202 18.07 -5.41 -21.21
N ILE A 203 18.84 -5.91 -22.14
CA ILE A 203 19.95 -5.20 -22.77
C ILE A 203 19.54 -4.90 -24.20
N ASN A 204 19.48 -3.61 -24.55
CA ASN A 204 19.19 -3.17 -25.90
C ASN A 204 20.50 -2.92 -26.64
N THR A 205 20.74 -3.66 -27.72
CA THR A 205 21.81 -3.40 -28.67
C THR A 205 21.24 -2.73 -29.92
N ASP A 206 22.08 -2.34 -30.85
CA ASP A 206 21.65 -1.71 -32.10
C ASP A 206 20.71 -2.59 -32.93
N THR A 207 20.76 -3.91 -32.77
CA THR A 207 20.05 -4.89 -33.59
C THR A 207 19.09 -5.79 -32.81
N HIS A 208 19.29 -5.98 -31.50
CA HIS A 208 18.58 -6.97 -30.70
C HIS A 208 18.24 -6.41 -29.28
N ARG A 209 17.15 -6.91 -28.74
CA ARG A 209 16.80 -6.77 -27.31
C ARG A 209 16.93 -8.14 -26.63
N PHE A 210 17.82 -8.26 -25.67
CA PHE A 210 18.06 -9.48 -24.90
C PHE A 210 17.37 -9.34 -23.53
N ASP A 211 16.24 -10.03 -23.36
CA ASP A 211 15.49 -10.05 -22.10
C ASP A 211 15.83 -11.31 -21.32
N THR A 212 16.34 -11.14 -20.09
CA THR A 212 16.72 -12.28 -19.23
C THR A 212 15.57 -13.22 -18.94
N LYS A 213 14.32 -12.73 -18.94
CA LYS A 213 13.11 -13.55 -18.72
C LYS A 213 12.94 -14.66 -19.76
N GLU A 214 13.52 -14.49 -20.94
CA GLU A 214 13.43 -15.46 -22.04
C GLU A 214 14.47 -16.59 -21.95
N PHE A 215 15.51 -16.44 -21.11
CA PHE A 215 16.64 -17.36 -21.03
C PHE A 215 16.57 -18.33 -19.85
N ASN A 216 17.18 -19.50 -20.04
CA ASN A 216 17.37 -20.49 -18.98
C ASN A 216 18.82 -20.42 -18.43
N PHE A 217 18.90 -20.00 -17.19
CA PHE A 217 20.14 -19.91 -16.44
C PHE A 217 20.53 -21.26 -15.85
N THR A 218 21.81 -21.50 -15.71
CA THR A 218 22.35 -22.64 -14.98
C THR A 218 22.61 -22.21 -13.54
N PRO A 219 21.93 -22.78 -12.53
CA PRO A 219 22.19 -22.46 -11.13
C PRO A 219 23.51 -23.08 -10.67
N VAL A 220 24.34 -22.27 -10.04
CA VAL A 220 25.61 -22.65 -9.41
C VAL A 220 25.57 -22.28 -7.94
N GLN A 221 25.59 -23.25 -7.05
CA GLN A 221 25.67 -23.03 -5.62
C GLN A 221 27.10 -22.62 -5.27
N GLU A 222 27.32 -21.36 -4.86
CA GLU A 222 28.63 -20.88 -4.45
C GLU A 222 28.93 -21.23 -2.97
N ASN A 223 27.90 -21.13 -2.10
CA ASN A 223 27.92 -21.53 -0.70
C ASN A 223 26.48 -21.68 -0.17
N ASP A 224 26.30 -22.00 1.12
CA ASP A 224 24.98 -22.24 1.73
C ASP A 224 24.01 -21.06 1.63
N SER A 225 24.52 -19.82 1.50
CA SER A 225 23.73 -18.61 1.46
C SER A 225 23.74 -17.92 0.08
N THR A 226 24.45 -18.47 -0.92
CA THR A 226 24.68 -17.78 -2.21
C THR A 226 24.50 -18.73 -3.39
N VAL A 227 23.65 -18.32 -4.33
CA VAL A 227 23.43 -18.99 -5.62
C VAL A 227 23.71 -18.01 -6.74
N LEU A 228 24.51 -18.44 -7.73
CA LEU A 228 24.72 -17.74 -8.98
C LEU A 228 23.87 -18.39 -10.07
N MET A 229 22.94 -17.63 -10.65
CA MET A 229 22.23 -17.97 -11.88
C MET A 229 23.07 -17.52 -13.06
N LYS A 230 23.64 -18.47 -13.85
CA LYS A 230 24.70 -18.21 -14.85
C LYS A 230 24.23 -18.53 -16.26
N LEU A 231 24.47 -17.60 -17.20
CA LEU A 231 24.48 -17.85 -18.63
C LEU A 231 25.95 -17.96 -19.04
N ASP A 232 26.42 -19.18 -19.34
CA ASP A 232 27.81 -19.48 -19.63
C ASP A 232 28.07 -19.65 -21.15
N PHE A 233 28.72 -18.68 -21.74
CA PHE A 233 29.08 -18.71 -23.18
C PHE A 233 30.34 -19.53 -23.44
N GLY A 234 30.99 -20.07 -22.39
CA GLY A 234 32.28 -20.76 -22.49
C GLY A 234 33.48 -19.81 -22.52
N LYS A 235 34.69 -20.38 -22.45
CA LYS A 235 35.97 -19.63 -22.47
C LYS A 235 36.09 -18.50 -21.45
N GLY A 236 35.38 -18.60 -20.31
CA GLY A 236 35.40 -17.57 -19.28
C GLY A 236 34.54 -16.34 -19.60
N VAL A 237 33.62 -16.44 -20.56
CA VAL A 237 32.62 -15.41 -20.88
C VAL A 237 31.29 -15.82 -20.22
N TYR A 238 30.74 -14.98 -19.34
CA TYR A 238 29.45 -15.25 -18.73
C TYR A 238 28.73 -13.98 -18.28
N PHE A 239 27.39 -14.06 -18.22
CA PHE A 239 26.50 -13.15 -17.56
C PHE A 239 25.72 -13.90 -16.47
N GLY A 240 25.46 -13.30 -15.32
CA GLY A 240 24.73 -13.97 -14.27
C GLY A 240 24.07 -13.03 -13.28
N ILE A 241 23.14 -13.60 -12.51
CA ILE A 241 22.47 -12.93 -11.39
C ILE A 241 22.81 -13.72 -10.12
N ARG A 242 23.53 -13.09 -9.20
CA ARG A 242 23.90 -13.69 -7.91
C ARG A 242 22.92 -13.28 -6.85
N TYR A 243 22.40 -14.26 -6.13
CA TYR A 243 21.52 -14.08 -4.97
C TYR A 243 22.25 -14.52 -3.71
N THR A 244 22.30 -13.63 -2.71
CA THR A 244 22.85 -13.95 -1.39
C THR A 244 21.78 -13.64 -0.33
N LEU A 245 21.44 -14.63 0.49
CA LEU A 245 20.48 -14.53 1.59
C LEU A 245 21.22 -14.69 2.91
N PRO A 246 21.53 -13.60 3.63
CA PRO A 246 22.20 -13.68 4.93
C PRO A 246 21.35 -14.39 5.98
N LYS A 247 22.01 -14.97 7.00
CA LYS A 247 21.31 -15.55 8.15
C LYS A 247 20.46 -14.50 8.85
N ASN A 248 19.28 -14.90 9.31
CA ASN A 248 18.34 -14.06 10.07
C ASN A 248 18.04 -12.70 9.41
N SER A 249 17.83 -12.68 8.10
CA SER A 249 17.60 -11.48 7.30
C SER A 249 16.39 -11.65 6.37
N TYR A 250 15.62 -10.58 6.18
CA TYR A 250 14.62 -10.42 5.13
C TYR A 250 15.19 -9.69 3.90
N LEU A 251 16.47 -9.34 3.91
CA LEU A 251 17.16 -8.71 2.79
C LEU A 251 17.86 -9.78 1.96
N VAL A 252 17.56 -9.77 0.67
CA VAL A 252 18.23 -10.58 -0.35
C VAL A 252 19.18 -9.67 -1.12
N ARG A 253 20.46 -9.94 -1.08
CA ARG A 253 21.42 -9.26 -1.96
C ARG A 253 21.30 -9.83 -3.35
N MET A 254 21.02 -9.00 -4.34
CA MET A 254 20.93 -9.36 -5.75
C MET A 254 21.99 -8.55 -6.53
N GLU A 255 22.91 -9.24 -7.21
CA GLU A 255 23.98 -8.63 -8.00
C GLU A 255 23.94 -9.16 -9.42
N VAL A 256 23.94 -8.27 -10.40
CA VAL A 256 24.28 -8.64 -11.78
C VAL A 256 25.79 -8.78 -11.84
N VAL A 257 26.28 -9.93 -12.29
CA VAL A 257 27.71 -10.24 -12.41
C VAL A 257 28.03 -10.70 -13.82
N GLN A 258 29.19 -10.30 -14.31
CA GLN A 258 29.59 -10.65 -15.67
C GLN A 258 31.12 -10.73 -15.80
N GLN A 259 31.55 -11.46 -16.82
CA GLN A 259 32.95 -11.56 -17.16
C GLN A 259 33.11 -11.62 -18.66
N ASN A 260 34.04 -10.81 -19.21
CA ASN A 260 34.42 -10.76 -20.62
C ASN A 260 33.23 -10.58 -21.59
N MET A 261 32.13 -9.94 -21.14
CA MET A 261 30.91 -9.78 -21.94
C MET A 261 31.11 -8.87 -23.18
N ALA A 262 32.20 -8.10 -23.28
CA ALA A 262 32.56 -7.35 -24.46
C ALA A 262 32.79 -8.26 -25.72
N ALA A 263 32.92 -9.57 -25.50
CA ALA A 263 32.97 -10.54 -26.61
C ALA A 263 31.59 -10.83 -27.23
N VAL A 264 30.48 -10.48 -26.51
CA VAL A 264 29.11 -10.80 -26.93
C VAL A 264 28.24 -9.54 -27.06
N ILE A 265 28.49 -8.55 -26.24
CA ILE A 265 27.73 -7.28 -26.20
C ILE A 265 28.66 -6.13 -26.59
N SER A 266 28.20 -5.28 -27.50
CA SER A 266 28.96 -4.09 -27.91
C SER A 266 29.29 -3.17 -26.74
N SER A 267 30.47 -2.61 -26.67
CA SER A 267 30.90 -1.62 -25.70
C SER A 267 30.11 -0.29 -25.75
N ASN A 268 29.34 -0.07 -26.82
CA ASN A 268 28.48 1.11 -26.97
C ASN A 268 27.21 1.01 -26.15
N VAL A 269 26.85 -0.15 -25.61
CA VAL A 269 25.69 -0.33 -24.72
C VAL A 269 26.02 0.30 -23.39
N SER A 270 25.27 1.35 -23.03
CA SER A 270 25.48 2.14 -21.82
C SER A 270 24.32 2.01 -20.79
N THR A 271 23.22 1.34 -21.17
CA THR A 271 22.06 1.15 -20.31
C THR A 271 21.55 -0.29 -20.36
N MET A 272 21.01 -0.73 -19.23
CA MET A 272 20.30 -1.99 -19.07
C MET A 272 18.93 -1.70 -18.45
N ASP A 273 17.86 -2.13 -19.12
CA ASP A 273 16.51 -1.94 -18.60
C ASP A 273 16.21 -2.97 -17.50
N PHE A 274 15.41 -2.55 -16.54
CA PHE A 274 14.84 -3.40 -15.51
C PHE A 274 13.32 -3.28 -15.55
N GLU A 275 12.64 -4.40 -15.55
CA GLU A 275 11.18 -4.48 -15.53
C GLU A 275 10.72 -5.35 -14.36
N TRP A 276 9.73 -4.87 -13.60
CA TRP A 276 9.12 -5.60 -12.51
C TRP A 276 7.60 -5.47 -12.56
N ASN A 277 6.92 -6.60 -12.72
CA ASN A 277 5.47 -6.71 -12.75
C ASN A 277 5.01 -7.63 -11.62
N GLN A 278 4.00 -7.22 -10.87
CA GLN A 278 3.47 -8.00 -9.78
C GLN A 278 1.95 -7.86 -9.66
N LYS A 279 1.25 -8.97 -9.72
CA LYS A 279 -0.14 -9.05 -9.30
C LYS A 279 -0.13 -9.31 -7.79
N MET A 280 -0.50 -8.30 -7.01
CA MET A 280 -0.43 -8.30 -5.55
C MET A 280 -1.46 -9.26 -4.96
N MET A 281 -1.00 -10.33 -4.33
CA MET A 281 -1.86 -11.33 -3.69
C MET A 281 -2.46 -10.80 -2.39
N ARG A 282 -3.68 -11.22 -2.08
CA ARG A 282 -4.31 -10.95 -0.79
C ARG A 282 -3.63 -11.72 0.34
N HIS A 283 -3.39 -11.07 1.48
CA HIS A 283 -2.80 -11.68 2.67
C HIS A 283 -3.69 -11.59 3.91
N GLU A 284 -4.67 -10.66 3.93
CA GLU A 284 -5.47 -10.36 5.11
C GLU A 284 -6.95 -10.77 4.92
N LYS A 285 -7.62 -11.07 6.05
CA LYS A 285 -9.06 -11.35 6.06
C LYS A 285 -9.88 -10.14 5.62
N GLY A 286 -9.48 -8.94 6.06
CA GLY A 286 -10.11 -7.68 5.72
C GLY A 286 -9.66 -7.13 4.36
N GLN A 287 -10.10 -7.72 3.26
CA GLN A 287 -9.68 -7.39 1.90
C GLN A 287 -9.79 -5.90 1.55
N THR A 288 -10.93 -5.28 1.81
CA THR A 288 -11.16 -3.86 1.49
C THR A 288 -10.17 -2.95 2.20
N PHE A 289 -9.79 -3.29 3.42
CA PHE A 289 -8.82 -2.52 4.18
C PHE A 289 -7.40 -2.74 3.68
N GLU A 290 -7.03 -3.99 3.36
CA GLU A 290 -5.74 -4.33 2.78
C GLU A 290 -5.55 -3.64 1.41
N GLU A 291 -6.57 -3.67 0.55
CA GLU A 291 -6.55 -3.01 -0.77
C GLU A 291 -6.26 -1.50 -0.65
N ARG A 292 -6.92 -0.81 0.29
CA ARG A 292 -6.74 0.63 0.55
C ARG A 292 -5.39 1.00 1.17
N ASN A 293 -4.68 0.03 1.71
CA ASN A 293 -3.36 0.20 2.33
C ASN A 293 -2.25 -0.48 1.54
N SER A 294 -2.51 -0.79 0.26
CA SER A 294 -1.55 -1.41 -0.66
C SER A 294 -1.32 -0.53 -1.87
N GLY A 295 -0.08 -0.50 -2.39
CA GLY A 295 0.25 0.32 -3.55
C GLY A 295 1.73 0.37 -3.88
N VAL A 296 2.07 1.23 -4.84
CA VAL A 296 3.43 1.49 -5.29
C VAL A 296 3.98 2.71 -4.56
N PHE A 297 5.09 2.54 -3.87
CA PHE A 297 5.84 3.58 -3.18
C PHE A 297 7.24 3.69 -3.80
N TYR A 298 7.81 4.87 -3.83
CA TYR A 298 9.13 5.09 -4.38
C TYR A 298 9.83 6.27 -3.72
N LYS A 299 11.16 6.24 -3.71
CA LYS A 299 11.99 7.32 -3.17
C LYS A 299 12.90 7.87 -4.24
N PHE A 300 12.89 9.17 -4.40
CA PHE A 300 13.88 9.86 -5.20
C PHE A 300 15.25 9.85 -4.50
N SER A 301 16.32 9.76 -5.29
CA SER A 301 17.65 9.91 -4.74
C SER A 301 17.85 11.34 -4.24
N GLY A 302 18.15 11.50 -2.94
CA GLY A 302 18.33 12.79 -2.29
C GLY A 302 17.06 13.61 -2.02
N ASP A 303 15.85 13.04 -2.15
CA ASP A 303 14.57 13.73 -1.96
C ASP A 303 13.54 12.84 -1.23
N ASP A 304 12.29 13.29 -1.11
CA ASP A 304 11.21 12.65 -0.35
C ASP A 304 10.71 11.33 -0.96
N VAL A 305 9.95 10.57 -0.15
CA VAL A 305 9.20 9.38 -0.54
C VAL A 305 7.84 9.79 -1.06
N GLU A 306 7.47 9.26 -2.23
CA GLU A 306 6.17 9.44 -2.86
C GLU A 306 5.47 8.10 -3.10
N ASN A 307 4.20 8.13 -3.48
CA ASN A 307 3.42 6.93 -3.81
C ASN A 307 2.34 7.23 -4.84
N LEU A 308 1.99 6.20 -5.61
CA LEU A 308 0.78 6.20 -6.43
C LEU A 308 -0.46 6.07 -5.53
N SER A 309 -1.63 6.44 -6.07
CA SER A 309 -2.89 6.32 -5.35
C SER A 309 -3.11 4.89 -4.80
N GLU A 310 -3.37 4.80 -3.49
CA GLU A 310 -3.69 3.52 -2.84
C GLU A 310 -5.17 3.11 -3.02
N THR A 311 -6.04 3.96 -3.58
CA THR A 311 -7.49 3.72 -3.65
C THR A 311 -8.06 3.68 -5.05
N SER A 312 -7.32 4.11 -6.05
CA SER A 312 -7.75 4.19 -7.47
C SER A 312 -6.62 3.74 -8.39
N ASN A 313 -6.98 3.51 -9.65
CA ASN A 313 -5.98 3.31 -10.69
C ASN A 313 -5.15 4.58 -10.84
N ASP A 314 -3.84 4.40 -10.90
CA ASP A 314 -2.91 5.51 -11.03
C ASP A 314 -1.66 5.08 -11.79
N GLU A 315 -1.06 6.02 -12.50
CA GLU A 315 0.19 5.82 -13.23
C GLU A 315 1.02 7.09 -13.18
N ASP A 316 2.32 6.94 -13.01
CA ASP A 316 3.26 8.04 -13.04
C ASP A 316 4.49 7.69 -13.87
N LYS A 317 5.15 8.71 -14.37
CA LYS A 317 6.41 8.59 -15.09
C LYS A 317 7.38 9.67 -14.59
N THR A 318 8.17 9.30 -13.60
CA THR A 318 9.17 10.23 -13.06
C THR A 318 10.40 10.36 -13.96
N ASN A 319 10.93 11.58 -14.05
CA ASN A 319 12.20 11.86 -14.74
C ASN A 319 13.39 11.93 -13.77
N ASN A 320 13.15 11.88 -12.47
CA ASN A 320 14.20 11.93 -11.45
C ASN A 320 14.77 10.52 -11.19
N HIS A 321 15.99 10.46 -10.69
CA HIS A 321 16.60 9.21 -10.27
C HIS A 321 15.90 8.66 -9.03
N LEU A 322 15.67 7.34 -9.02
CA LEU A 322 15.03 6.65 -7.90
C LEU A 322 16.07 5.84 -7.12
N LYS A 323 16.01 5.93 -5.79
CA LYS A 323 16.83 5.11 -4.89
C LYS A 323 16.22 3.74 -4.67
N TRP A 324 14.91 3.69 -4.45
CA TRP A 324 14.17 2.44 -4.31
C TRP A 324 12.73 2.56 -4.81
N VAL A 325 12.15 1.41 -5.13
CA VAL A 325 10.74 1.21 -5.42
C VAL A 325 10.21 0.08 -4.54
N ALA A 326 8.97 0.21 -4.08
CA ALA A 326 8.31 -0.76 -3.22
C ALA A 326 6.90 -1.07 -3.70
N PHE A 327 6.56 -2.36 -3.72
CA PHE A 327 5.19 -2.84 -3.78
C PHE A 327 4.78 -3.19 -2.34
N LYS A 328 4.06 -2.25 -1.74
CA LYS A 328 3.68 -2.27 -0.34
C LYS A 328 2.31 -2.91 -0.17
N TYR A 329 2.19 -3.86 0.72
CA TYR A 329 0.94 -4.38 1.30
C TYR A 329 0.66 -3.73 2.66
N GLN A 330 -0.45 -4.06 3.29
CA GLN A 330 -0.77 -3.52 4.62
C GLN A 330 0.34 -3.79 5.64
N PHE A 331 0.77 -5.05 5.78
CA PHE A 331 1.76 -5.47 6.79
C PHE A 331 3.09 -5.93 6.21
N PHE A 332 3.22 -6.03 4.90
CA PHE A 332 4.42 -6.52 4.23
C PHE A 332 4.82 -5.60 3.10
N SER A 333 6.08 -5.71 2.68
CA SER A 333 6.56 -5.01 1.49
C SER A 333 7.57 -5.83 0.72
N CYS A 334 7.54 -5.66 -0.61
CA CYS A 334 8.60 -6.03 -1.52
C CYS A 334 9.30 -4.74 -1.93
N VAL A 335 10.55 -4.50 -1.49
CA VAL A 335 11.28 -3.25 -1.76
C VAL A 335 12.57 -3.55 -2.47
N LEU A 336 12.74 -2.99 -3.65
CA LEU A 336 13.98 -3.08 -4.42
C LEU A 336 14.79 -1.79 -4.26
N ILE A 337 15.92 -1.89 -3.56
CA ILE A 337 16.80 -0.76 -3.23
C ILE A 337 18.05 -0.89 -4.10
N ALA A 338 18.28 0.07 -5.00
CA ALA A 338 19.47 0.10 -5.81
C ALA A 338 20.67 0.63 -5.00
N ASP A 339 21.85 0.05 -5.21
CA ASP A 339 23.08 0.57 -4.60
C ASP A 339 23.37 1.98 -5.10
N GLN A 340 23.29 2.17 -6.42
CA GLN A 340 23.39 3.47 -7.05
C GLN A 340 21.99 4.12 -7.11
N HIS A 341 21.36 4.10 -8.27
CA HIS A 341 20.00 4.59 -8.51
C HIS A 341 19.45 4.02 -9.82
N PHE A 342 18.14 4.02 -9.93
CA PHE A 342 17.45 3.83 -11.21
C PHE A 342 17.47 5.15 -11.98
N ILE A 343 17.75 5.07 -13.28
CA ILE A 343 17.76 6.24 -14.16
C ILE A 343 16.31 6.71 -14.38
N GLY A 344 16.09 8.01 -14.51
CA GLY A 344 14.78 8.61 -14.73
C GLY A 344 14.03 8.08 -15.96
N ALA A 345 12.83 8.58 -16.21
CA ALA A 345 11.84 8.06 -17.14
C ALA A 345 11.32 6.66 -16.76
N ALA A 346 11.11 6.47 -15.46
CA ALA A 346 10.61 5.23 -14.86
C ALA A 346 9.08 5.21 -14.83
N PRO A 347 8.39 4.58 -15.79
CA PRO A 347 6.94 4.40 -15.71
C PRO A 347 6.58 3.42 -14.59
N MET A 348 5.62 3.82 -13.78
CA MET A 348 5.03 3.03 -12.71
C MET A 348 3.52 3.02 -12.87
N LYS A 349 2.90 1.90 -12.55
CA LYS A 349 1.45 1.74 -12.65
C LYS A 349 0.91 0.96 -11.46
N SER A 350 -0.26 1.37 -10.99
CA SER A 350 -1.06 0.66 -9.99
C SER A 350 -2.50 0.59 -10.49
N ALA A 351 -2.99 -0.60 -10.75
CA ALA A 351 -4.36 -0.84 -11.19
C ALA A 351 -5.09 -1.73 -10.19
N VAL A 352 -6.23 -1.27 -9.68
CA VAL A 352 -7.07 -2.03 -8.77
C VAL A 352 -7.77 -3.15 -9.54
N ILE A 353 -7.84 -4.36 -8.99
CA ILE A 353 -8.56 -5.48 -9.60
C ILE A 353 -10.08 -5.20 -9.56
N ASP A 354 -10.76 -5.44 -10.68
CA ASP A 354 -12.22 -5.23 -10.76
C ASP A 354 -12.94 -6.10 -9.72
N LYS A 355 -13.78 -5.45 -8.90
CA LYS A 355 -14.57 -6.09 -7.83
C LYS A 355 -15.54 -7.16 -8.34
N ASN A 356 -15.91 -7.10 -9.61
CA ASN A 356 -16.76 -8.10 -10.25
C ASN A 356 -15.97 -9.26 -10.88
N SER A 357 -14.67 -9.21 -10.86
CA SER A 357 -13.79 -10.27 -11.34
C SER A 357 -13.67 -11.40 -10.32
N GLU A 358 -13.60 -12.66 -10.78
CA GLU A 358 -13.27 -13.81 -9.93
C GLU A 358 -11.90 -13.67 -9.27
N GLU A 359 -10.97 -12.97 -9.92
CA GLU A 359 -9.61 -12.70 -9.42
C GLU A 359 -9.60 -11.77 -8.19
N HIS A 360 -10.65 -10.96 -7.98
CA HIS A 360 -10.73 -10.03 -6.86
C HIS A 360 -10.64 -10.72 -5.49
N ASN A 361 -11.06 -11.98 -5.37
CA ASN A 361 -10.99 -12.72 -4.11
C ASN A 361 -9.54 -12.99 -3.66
N ASP A 362 -8.61 -13.10 -4.60
CA ASP A 362 -7.24 -13.55 -4.37
C ASP A 362 -6.20 -12.45 -4.60
N PHE A 363 -6.55 -11.41 -5.36
CA PHE A 363 -5.63 -10.33 -5.73
C PHE A 363 -6.20 -8.95 -5.40
N LEU A 364 -5.30 -8.03 -5.07
CA LEU A 364 -5.62 -6.65 -4.71
C LEU A 364 -5.42 -5.71 -5.89
N LYS A 365 -4.26 -5.79 -6.52
CA LYS A 365 -3.81 -4.86 -7.57
C LYS A 365 -2.87 -5.52 -8.55
N ASP A 366 -2.82 -4.96 -9.74
CA ASP A 366 -1.79 -5.21 -10.75
C ASP A 366 -0.85 -4.01 -10.79
N VAL A 367 0.42 -4.22 -10.44
CA VAL A 367 1.41 -3.16 -10.29
C VAL A 367 2.62 -3.43 -11.16
N SER A 368 3.20 -2.37 -11.71
CA SER A 368 4.40 -2.47 -12.54
C SER A 368 5.36 -1.31 -12.31
N PHE A 369 6.64 -1.62 -12.51
CA PHE A 369 7.75 -0.68 -12.49
C PHE A 369 8.73 -1.01 -13.61
N ASN A 370 9.06 -0.02 -14.42
CA ASN A 370 10.05 -0.13 -15.48
C ASN A 370 11.04 1.01 -15.35
N SER A 371 12.32 0.71 -15.44
CA SER A 371 13.37 1.72 -15.41
C SER A 371 14.64 1.22 -16.09
N SER A 372 15.61 2.09 -16.24
CA SER A 372 16.93 1.73 -16.75
C SER A 372 18.00 1.93 -15.68
N LEU A 373 19.09 1.25 -15.84
CA LEU A 373 20.30 1.31 -15.00
C LEU A 373 21.50 1.64 -15.88
N GLU A 374 22.51 2.28 -15.30
CA GLU A 374 23.79 2.40 -15.99
C GLU A 374 24.39 1.03 -16.20
N TYR A 375 24.87 0.78 -17.42
CA TYR A 375 25.50 -0.48 -17.78
C TYR A 375 26.86 -0.23 -18.43
N ASN A 376 27.84 -0.99 -17.95
CA ASN A 376 29.17 -1.01 -18.59
C ASN A 376 29.59 -2.47 -18.73
N VAL A 377 29.76 -2.90 -19.97
CA VAL A 377 30.15 -4.27 -20.33
C VAL A 377 31.49 -4.73 -19.71
N ASN A 378 32.36 -3.78 -19.37
CA ASN A 378 33.68 -4.07 -18.74
C ASN A 378 33.60 -4.07 -17.21
N ASN A 379 32.46 -3.63 -16.60
CA ASN A 379 32.27 -3.68 -15.15
C ASN A 379 31.87 -5.11 -14.75
N PRO A 380 32.65 -5.82 -13.90
CA PRO A 380 32.29 -7.17 -13.46
C PRO A 380 31.00 -7.23 -12.61
N LYS A 381 30.56 -6.12 -12.06
CA LYS A 381 29.30 -5.96 -11.30
C LYS A 381 28.57 -4.70 -11.74
N PRO A 382 27.92 -4.72 -12.90
CA PRO A 382 27.27 -3.53 -13.46
C PRO A 382 26.10 -3.00 -12.63
N ALA A 383 25.39 -3.86 -11.92
CA ALA A 383 24.27 -3.45 -11.07
C ALA A 383 24.17 -4.32 -9.80
N ALA A 384 23.76 -3.72 -8.70
CA ALA A 384 23.53 -4.41 -7.44
C ALA A 384 22.38 -3.79 -6.65
N PHE A 385 21.64 -4.64 -5.95
CA PHE A 385 20.42 -4.28 -5.24
C PHE A 385 20.34 -4.99 -3.89
N ASN A 386 19.61 -4.38 -2.96
CA ASN A 386 19.07 -5.06 -1.81
C ASN A 386 17.55 -5.24 -2.01
N PHE A 387 17.10 -6.47 -2.13
CA PHE A 387 15.70 -6.79 -2.29
C PHE A 387 15.12 -7.20 -0.92
N PHE A 388 14.37 -6.30 -0.31
CA PHE A 388 13.68 -6.57 0.95
C PHE A 388 12.35 -7.26 0.65
N LEU A 389 12.13 -8.41 1.29
CA LEU A 389 10.92 -9.22 1.20
C LEU A 389 10.49 -9.56 2.62
N GLY A 390 9.69 -8.71 3.24
CA GLY A 390 9.46 -8.86 4.68
C GLY A 390 8.36 -7.97 5.28
N PRO A 391 8.29 -8.00 6.63
CA PRO A 391 7.27 -7.29 7.40
C PRO A 391 7.54 -5.78 7.51
N ASN A 392 6.47 -4.99 7.52
CA ASN A 392 6.51 -3.55 7.77
C ASN A 392 6.65 -3.27 9.28
N GLU A 393 7.73 -3.75 9.87
CA GLU A 393 8.08 -3.52 11.28
C GLU A 393 8.94 -2.25 11.41
N TYR A 394 8.51 -1.29 12.23
CA TYR A 394 9.16 0.01 12.34
C TYR A 394 10.64 -0.09 12.70
N LYS A 395 10.98 -0.91 13.71
CA LYS A 395 12.35 -1.09 14.18
C LYS A 395 13.24 -1.75 13.13
N LEU A 396 12.70 -2.72 12.39
CA LEU A 396 13.41 -3.39 11.31
C LEU A 396 13.71 -2.42 10.18
N LEU A 397 12.69 -1.72 9.67
CA LEU A 397 12.84 -0.79 8.56
C LEU A 397 13.77 0.39 8.88
N SER A 398 13.67 0.96 10.10
CA SER A 398 14.58 2.03 10.54
C SER A 398 16.03 1.57 10.67
N SER A 399 16.28 0.27 10.90
CA SER A 399 17.65 -0.25 11.00
C SER A 399 18.38 -0.36 9.67
N PHE A 400 17.70 -0.18 8.55
CA PHE A 400 18.30 -0.30 7.22
C PHE A 400 19.02 0.96 6.76
N ASP A 401 18.64 2.14 7.28
CA ASP A 401 19.32 3.39 6.96
C ASP A 401 20.82 3.29 7.28
N ASP A 402 21.18 2.82 8.48
CA ASP A 402 22.56 2.64 8.88
C ASP A 402 23.27 1.47 8.18
N LYS A 403 22.53 0.42 7.80
CA LYS A 403 23.13 -0.85 7.32
C LYS A 403 23.35 -0.89 5.82
N ILE A 404 22.48 -0.25 5.05
CA ILE A 404 22.44 -0.38 3.58
C ILE A 404 22.96 0.89 2.90
N SER A 405 22.62 2.05 3.39
CA SER A 405 22.90 3.34 2.76
C SER A 405 23.31 4.36 3.81
N PRO A 406 24.52 4.25 4.37
CA PRO A 406 24.98 5.19 5.41
C PRO A 406 25.11 6.65 4.91
N ASP A 407 25.20 6.84 3.59
CA ASP A 407 25.37 8.16 2.97
C ASP A 407 24.03 8.81 2.58
N GLU A 408 22.92 8.05 2.58
CA GLU A 408 21.59 8.53 2.17
C GLU A 408 20.50 7.86 3.02
N ASP A 409 19.65 8.65 3.68
CA ASP A 409 18.51 8.15 4.44
C ASP A 409 17.48 7.50 3.49
N LEU A 410 17.24 6.20 3.68
CA LEU A 410 16.29 5.44 2.88
C LEU A 410 14.83 5.75 3.22
N GLU A 411 14.56 6.27 4.42
CA GLU A 411 13.21 6.56 4.91
C GLU A 411 12.20 5.41 4.73
N LEU A 412 12.63 4.14 4.76
CA LEU A 412 11.75 2.97 4.57
C LEU A 412 10.63 2.91 5.59
N THR A 413 10.79 3.56 6.74
CA THR A 413 9.72 3.72 7.73
C THR A 413 8.50 4.47 7.20
N ARG A 414 8.60 5.18 6.05
CA ARG A 414 7.47 5.83 5.36
C ARG A 414 6.48 4.82 4.78
N LEU A 415 6.91 3.59 4.54
CA LEU A 415 6.01 2.48 4.16
C LEU A 415 4.95 2.19 5.23
N ILE A 416 5.20 2.58 6.49
CA ILE A 416 4.23 2.49 7.58
C ILE A 416 3.46 3.81 7.68
N PRO A 417 2.13 3.82 7.46
CA PRO A 417 1.32 5.04 7.47
C PRO A 417 1.06 5.55 8.90
N LEU A 418 2.07 6.19 9.51
CA LEU A 418 2.00 6.74 10.87
C LEU A 418 1.37 8.15 10.95
N GLY A 419 0.75 8.61 9.87
CA GLY A 419 0.17 9.96 9.77
C GLY A 419 1.20 11.04 9.44
N TRP A 420 0.74 12.30 9.28
CA TRP A 420 1.60 13.42 8.86
C TRP A 420 2.43 13.94 10.03
N SER A 421 3.47 14.68 9.74
CA SER A 421 4.42 15.35 10.65
C SER A 421 4.15 15.24 12.15
N MET A 422 3.16 15.95 12.69
CA MET A 422 2.84 15.96 14.13
C MET A 422 2.37 14.59 14.64
N PHE A 423 1.51 13.90 13.89
CA PHE A 423 0.98 12.60 14.30
C PHE A 423 2.06 11.52 14.21
N ARG A 424 2.88 11.59 13.14
CA ARG A 424 4.05 10.74 12.99
C ARG A 424 5.03 10.95 14.15
N TRP A 425 5.29 12.20 14.55
CA TRP A 425 6.14 12.50 15.69
C TRP A 425 5.58 11.90 17.01
N ILE A 426 4.27 12.01 17.25
CA ILE A 426 3.62 11.40 18.43
C ILE A 426 3.81 9.88 18.39
N ASN A 427 3.60 9.25 17.23
CA ASN A 427 3.77 7.81 17.07
C ASN A 427 5.23 7.40 17.30
N THR A 428 6.18 8.03 16.64
CA THR A 428 7.60 7.61 16.67
C THR A 428 8.30 7.93 17.99
N CYS A 429 7.95 9.08 18.63
CA CYS A 429 8.62 9.53 19.85
C CYS A 429 7.91 9.09 21.14
N ILE A 430 6.61 8.79 21.10
CA ILE A 430 5.83 8.48 22.32
C ILE A 430 5.21 7.09 22.23
N ILE A 431 4.37 6.81 21.22
CA ILE A 431 3.55 5.61 21.19
C ILE A 431 4.38 4.37 20.93
N ILE A 432 5.16 4.32 19.86
CA ILE A 432 5.98 3.17 19.47
C ILE A 432 7.02 2.80 20.55
N PRO A 433 7.77 3.74 21.14
CA PRO A 433 8.72 3.40 22.22
C PRO A 433 8.03 2.75 23.43
N ILE A 434 6.86 3.27 23.84
CA ILE A 434 6.12 2.71 24.99
C ILE A 434 5.52 1.35 24.63
N PHE A 435 4.93 1.24 23.44
CA PHE A 435 4.37 -0.01 22.93
C PHE A 435 5.44 -1.11 22.87
N ASN A 436 6.62 -0.82 22.31
CA ASN A 436 7.74 -1.74 22.24
C ASN A 436 8.27 -2.10 23.63
N PHE A 437 8.37 -1.13 24.55
CA PHE A 437 8.76 -1.40 25.93
C PHE A 437 7.79 -2.37 26.63
N LEU A 438 6.47 -2.15 26.48
CA LEU A 438 5.46 -3.05 27.04
C LEU A 438 5.51 -4.43 26.37
N GLY A 439 5.83 -4.50 25.06
CA GLY A 439 6.01 -5.76 24.33
C GLY A 439 7.15 -6.62 24.89
N THR A 440 8.20 -6.02 25.46
CA THR A 440 9.28 -6.79 26.11
C THR A 440 8.85 -7.56 27.36
N MET A 441 7.67 -7.22 27.91
CA MET A 441 7.13 -7.87 29.13
C MET A 441 6.39 -9.18 28.82
N ASN A 442 6.33 -9.62 27.56
CA ASN A 442 5.60 -10.81 27.10
C ASN A 442 4.12 -10.83 27.52
N LEU A 443 3.48 -9.65 27.56
CA LEU A 443 2.06 -9.51 27.84
C LEU A 443 1.26 -9.70 26.58
N ASN A 444 0.00 -10.17 26.73
CA ASN A 444 -0.94 -10.20 25.61
C ASN A 444 -1.16 -8.77 25.05
N TYR A 445 -1.21 -8.63 23.72
CA TYR A 445 -1.29 -7.30 23.09
C TYR A 445 -2.56 -6.53 23.40
N GLY A 446 -3.68 -7.19 23.70
CA GLY A 446 -4.87 -6.51 24.25
C GLY A 446 -4.62 -5.83 25.60
N ILE A 447 -3.80 -6.46 26.47
CA ILE A 447 -3.37 -5.85 27.73
C ILE A 447 -2.40 -4.69 27.46
N ILE A 448 -1.50 -4.84 26.48
CA ILE A 448 -0.57 -3.76 26.08
C ILE A 448 -1.36 -2.53 25.60
N ILE A 449 -2.40 -2.69 24.77
CA ILE A 449 -3.29 -1.61 24.34
C ILE A 449 -3.96 -0.95 25.55
N LEU A 450 -4.44 -1.73 26.52
CA LEU A 450 -5.04 -1.21 27.75
C LEU A 450 -4.06 -0.37 28.55
N LEU A 451 -2.85 -0.89 28.80
CA LEU A 451 -1.80 -0.20 29.56
C LEU A 451 -1.32 1.07 28.86
N LEU A 452 -1.14 1.02 27.54
CA LEU A 452 -0.82 2.17 26.70
C LEU A 452 -1.91 3.23 26.80
N THR A 453 -3.19 2.82 26.75
CA THR A 453 -4.34 3.74 26.90
C THR A 453 -4.33 4.41 28.26
N ILE A 454 -4.13 3.65 29.34
CA ILE A 454 -4.03 4.20 30.71
C ILE A 454 -2.86 5.18 30.80
N PHE A 455 -1.70 4.84 30.28
CA PHE A 455 -0.52 5.70 30.28
C PHE A 455 -0.81 7.05 29.56
N ILE A 456 -1.37 7.00 28.37
CA ILE A 456 -1.76 8.20 27.62
C ILE A 456 -2.75 9.06 28.42
N LYS A 457 -3.76 8.44 29.04
CA LYS A 457 -4.73 9.14 29.89
C LYS A 457 -4.09 9.78 31.14
N LEU A 458 -3.07 9.15 31.70
CA LEU A 458 -2.30 9.72 32.82
C LEU A 458 -1.45 10.92 32.37
N VAL A 459 -0.78 10.84 31.23
CA VAL A 459 -0.02 11.97 30.67
C VAL A 459 -0.94 13.17 30.37
N LEU A 460 -2.12 12.91 29.83
CA LEU A 460 -3.12 13.94 29.54
C LEU A 460 -3.92 14.42 30.77
N PHE A 461 -3.77 13.76 31.92
CA PHE A 461 -4.58 14.03 33.13
C PHE A 461 -4.52 15.50 33.58
N PRO A 462 -3.39 16.20 33.66
CA PRO A 462 -3.35 17.61 34.09
C PRO A 462 -4.14 18.54 33.17
N LEU A 463 -4.15 18.24 31.88
CA LEU A 463 -4.86 19.01 30.88
C LEU A 463 -6.38 18.73 30.93
N THR A 464 -6.73 17.46 31.06
CA THR A 464 -8.13 17.03 31.18
C THR A 464 -8.75 17.59 32.47
N TYR A 465 -8.03 17.59 33.60
CA TYR A 465 -8.48 18.20 34.86
C TYR A 465 -8.83 19.68 34.70
N LYS A 466 -7.96 20.49 34.04
CA LYS A 466 -8.25 21.91 33.76
C LYS A 466 -9.51 22.07 32.92
N SER A 467 -9.72 21.20 31.93
CA SER A 467 -10.88 21.23 31.06
C SER A 467 -12.15 20.88 31.83
N PHE A 468 -12.16 19.82 32.63
CA PHE A 468 -13.30 19.46 33.49
C PHE A 468 -13.61 20.53 34.55
N SER A 469 -12.61 21.18 35.12
CA SER A 469 -12.81 22.34 36.00
C SER A 469 -13.51 23.51 35.31
N SER A 470 -13.21 23.74 34.03
CA SER A 470 -13.88 24.74 33.21
C SER A 470 -15.32 24.35 32.84
N GLN A 471 -15.57 23.05 32.56
CA GLN A 471 -16.94 22.53 32.36
C GLN A 471 -17.79 22.64 33.62
N ALA A 472 -17.21 22.45 34.80
CA ALA A 472 -17.91 22.62 36.08
C ALA A 472 -18.44 24.06 36.25
N LYS A 473 -17.72 25.07 35.76
CA LYS A 473 -18.21 26.47 35.73
C LYS A 473 -19.46 26.62 34.86
N MET A 474 -19.50 25.95 33.71
CA MET A 474 -20.65 25.96 32.79
C MET A 474 -21.86 25.31 33.41
N ARG A 475 -21.68 24.21 34.16
CA ARG A 475 -22.78 23.54 34.92
C ARG A 475 -23.35 24.45 36.00
N VAL A 476 -22.47 25.15 36.74
CA VAL A 476 -22.92 26.10 37.78
C VAL A 476 -23.74 27.25 37.19
N LEU A 477 -23.46 27.66 35.95
CA LEU A 477 -24.21 28.70 35.22
C LEU A 477 -25.47 28.17 34.52
N ALA A 478 -25.74 26.86 34.51
CA ALA A 478 -26.88 26.28 33.81
C ALA A 478 -28.25 26.93 34.21
N PRO A 479 -28.55 27.21 35.51
CA PRO A 479 -29.79 27.88 35.88
C PRO A 479 -29.87 29.29 35.31
N ASP A 480 -28.79 30.08 35.39
CA ASP A 480 -28.75 31.48 34.88
C ASP A 480 -28.89 31.49 33.32
N ILE A 481 -28.32 30.51 32.64
CA ILE A 481 -28.48 30.32 31.19
C ILE A 481 -29.95 29.99 30.86
N LYS A 482 -30.59 29.16 31.65
CA LYS A 482 -32.02 28.81 31.48
C LYS A 482 -32.89 30.05 31.65
N GLU A 483 -32.66 30.88 32.67
CA GLU A 483 -33.37 32.11 32.88
C GLU A 483 -33.25 33.06 31.69
N ILE A 484 -32.04 33.22 31.11
CA ILE A 484 -31.83 34.04 29.92
C ILE A 484 -32.60 33.49 28.72
N ASN A 485 -32.64 32.16 28.54
CA ASN A 485 -33.37 31.53 27.45
C ASN A 485 -34.89 31.72 27.58
N ASP A 486 -35.40 31.57 28.77
CA ASP A 486 -36.84 31.73 29.08
C ASP A 486 -37.27 33.22 28.92
N LYS A 487 -36.37 34.15 29.24
CA LYS A 487 -36.60 35.60 29.12
C LYS A 487 -36.56 36.13 27.67
N TYR A 488 -35.80 35.46 26.78
CA TYR A 488 -35.63 35.85 25.40
C TYR A 488 -35.96 34.70 24.44
N PRO A 489 -37.23 34.24 24.38
CA PRO A 489 -37.64 33.13 23.53
C PRO A 489 -37.70 33.55 22.05
N GLY A 490 -37.67 32.55 21.13
CA GLY A 490 -37.84 32.73 19.70
C GLY A 490 -36.59 33.20 18.95
N ASN A 491 -36.66 33.09 17.63
CA ASN A 491 -35.54 33.45 16.74
C ASN A 491 -35.32 34.95 16.64
N GLU A 492 -36.35 35.74 16.84
CA GLU A 492 -36.28 37.22 16.82
C GLU A 492 -35.39 37.78 17.93
N ASN A 493 -35.33 37.10 19.05
CA ASN A 493 -34.52 37.48 20.21
C ASN A 493 -33.14 36.78 20.24
N ALA A 494 -32.80 35.98 19.24
CA ALA A 494 -31.59 35.17 19.23
C ALA A 494 -30.31 35.99 19.47
N MET A 495 -30.22 37.16 18.88
CA MET A 495 -29.04 38.05 19.01
C MET A 495 -28.95 38.65 20.42
N LYS A 496 -30.09 39.11 21.02
CA LYS A 496 -30.14 39.61 22.40
C LYS A 496 -29.82 38.51 23.41
N ARG A 497 -30.36 37.31 23.19
CA ARG A 497 -30.07 36.12 23.99
C ARG A 497 -28.58 35.80 23.97
N GLN A 498 -27.96 35.73 22.79
CA GLN A 498 -26.54 35.47 22.65
C GLN A 498 -25.65 36.54 23.30
N GLN A 499 -26.04 37.81 23.19
CA GLN A 499 -25.35 38.93 23.86
C GLN A 499 -25.42 38.79 25.38
N LYS A 500 -26.59 38.49 25.94
CA LYS A 500 -26.77 38.31 27.39
C LYS A 500 -26.03 37.08 27.91
N MET A 501 -25.99 35.99 27.17
CA MET A 501 -25.18 34.83 27.50
C MET A 501 -23.67 35.14 27.48
N MET A 502 -23.19 35.87 26.49
CA MET A 502 -21.81 36.28 26.43
C MET A 502 -21.43 37.22 27.60
N GLU A 503 -22.32 38.10 27.98
CA GLU A 503 -22.17 38.97 29.16
C GLU A 503 -22.08 38.13 30.46
N LEU A 504 -22.93 37.13 30.60
CA LEU A 504 -22.91 36.17 31.72
C LEU A 504 -21.59 35.41 31.77
N TYR A 505 -21.14 34.84 30.64
CA TYR A 505 -19.88 34.09 30.56
C TYR A 505 -18.69 34.99 30.90
N ASN A 506 -18.66 36.19 30.36
CA ASN A 506 -17.62 37.17 30.68
C ASN A 506 -17.58 37.53 32.15
N ARG A 507 -18.75 37.79 32.77
CA ARG A 507 -18.89 38.10 34.19
C ARG A 507 -18.45 36.97 35.10
N ALA A 508 -18.86 35.75 34.76
CA ALA A 508 -18.53 34.53 35.52
C ALA A 508 -17.09 34.04 35.28
N GLY A 509 -16.44 34.54 34.25
CA GLY A 509 -15.12 34.03 33.83
C GLY A 509 -15.14 32.59 33.36
N ALA A 510 -16.23 32.23 32.71
CA ALA A 510 -16.41 30.93 32.05
C ALA A 510 -16.17 31.07 30.54
N ASN A 511 -15.63 30.03 29.94
CA ASN A 511 -15.40 30.01 28.48
C ASN A 511 -16.43 29.02 27.88
N PRO A 512 -17.32 29.46 26.97
CA PRO A 512 -18.31 28.56 26.35
C PRO A 512 -17.66 27.42 25.55
N MET A 513 -16.43 27.62 25.03
CA MET A 513 -15.68 26.59 24.32
C MET A 513 -15.03 25.54 25.24
N SER A 514 -15.16 25.67 26.56
CA SER A 514 -14.55 24.71 27.50
C SER A 514 -15.16 23.30 27.42
N GLY A 515 -16.39 23.19 26.90
CA GLY A 515 -17.06 21.89 26.69
C GLY A 515 -16.39 21.01 25.66
N CYS A 516 -15.82 21.55 24.59
CA CYS A 516 -15.13 20.81 23.54
C CYS A 516 -13.60 20.69 23.76
N LEU A 517 -13.05 21.43 24.75
CA LEU A 517 -11.61 21.46 25.00
C LEU A 517 -10.99 20.08 25.27
N PRO A 518 -11.63 19.12 26.02
CA PRO A 518 -11.08 17.78 26.19
C PRO A 518 -10.94 17.06 24.85
N MET A 519 -11.93 17.18 23.97
CA MET A 519 -11.93 16.54 22.66
C MET A 519 -10.82 17.08 21.77
N ILE A 520 -10.67 18.42 21.69
CA ILE A 520 -9.60 19.06 20.90
C ILE A 520 -8.21 18.62 21.40
N LEU A 521 -8.05 18.47 22.71
CA LEU A 521 -6.79 18.12 23.33
C LEU A 521 -6.41 16.65 23.10
N GLN A 522 -7.41 15.77 23.01
CA GLN A 522 -7.23 14.34 22.77
C GLN A 522 -7.14 14.01 21.27
N LEU A 523 -7.61 14.88 20.38
CA LEU A 523 -7.67 14.65 18.94
C LEU A 523 -6.30 14.25 18.35
N PRO A 524 -5.17 14.90 18.65
CA PRO A 524 -3.88 14.50 18.09
C PRO A 524 -3.49 13.06 18.45
N VAL A 525 -3.80 12.62 19.68
CA VAL A 525 -3.51 11.26 20.11
C VAL A 525 -4.47 10.27 19.44
N TYR A 526 -5.75 10.61 19.31
CA TYR A 526 -6.72 9.76 18.62
C TYR A 526 -6.33 9.54 17.14
N VAL A 527 -5.91 10.58 16.44
CA VAL A 527 -5.45 10.47 15.05
C VAL A 527 -4.14 9.67 14.96
N ALA A 528 -3.21 9.88 15.90
CA ALA A 528 -1.97 9.09 15.95
C ALA A 528 -2.27 7.59 16.16
N MET A 529 -3.14 7.23 17.09
CA MET A 529 -3.54 5.83 17.32
C MET A 529 -4.36 5.24 16.16
N PHE A 530 -5.17 6.06 15.50
CA PHE A 530 -5.90 5.69 14.29
C PHE A 530 -4.98 5.30 13.14
N SER A 531 -3.83 5.95 13.03
CA SER A 531 -2.80 5.58 12.03
C SER A 531 -1.94 4.41 12.48
N PHE A 532 -1.58 4.35 13.76
CA PHE A 532 -0.64 3.36 14.30
C PHE A 532 -1.23 1.95 14.38
N LEU A 533 -2.38 1.77 15.07
CA LEU A 533 -2.90 0.43 15.38
C LEU A 533 -3.23 -0.41 14.14
N PRO A 534 -3.86 0.13 13.06
CA PRO A 534 -4.10 -0.65 11.85
C PRO A 534 -2.85 -1.02 11.06
N SER A 535 -1.73 -0.33 11.32
CA SER A 535 -0.44 -0.56 10.64
C SER A 535 0.56 -1.34 11.49
N CYS A 536 0.17 -1.69 12.72
CA CYS A 536 1.01 -2.38 13.69
C CYS A 536 1.00 -3.89 13.40
N ILE A 537 2.07 -4.41 12.81
CA ILE A 537 2.18 -5.83 12.45
C ILE A 537 2.23 -6.73 13.69
N GLU A 538 2.65 -6.21 14.83
CA GLU A 538 2.73 -6.95 16.09
C GLU A 538 1.34 -7.37 16.62
N LEU A 539 0.27 -6.72 16.14
CA LEU A 539 -1.11 -7.11 16.48
C LEU A 539 -1.65 -8.25 15.61
N ARG A 540 -0.94 -8.57 14.52
CA ARG A 540 -1.39 -9.52 13.53
C ARG A 540 -1.34 -10.96 14.06
N GLY A 541 -2.49 -11.64 14.03
CA GLY A 541 -2.65 -12.99 14.59
C GLY A 541 -2.72 -13.05 16.12
N GLU A 542 -2.68 -11.90 16.82
CA GLU A 542 -2.78 -11.85 18.27
C GLU A 542 -4.23 -11.84 18.74
N SER A 543 -4.58 -12.81 19.57
CA SER A 543 -5.96 -12.97 20.08
C SER A 543 -6.17 -12.21 21.39
N PHE A 544 -7.37 -11.64 21.56
CA PHE A 544 -7.80 -11.04 22.81
C PHE A 544 -9.30 -11.12 23.02
N LEU A 545 -9.74 -11.62 24.19
CA LEU A 545 -11.13 -11.91 24.52
C LEU A 545 -11.77 -12.82 23.45
N TRP A 546 -12.74 -12.32 22.70
CA TRP A 546 -13.41 -13.03 21.61
C TRP A 546 -12.78 -12.79 20.23
N ALA A 547 -11.94 -11.75 20.08
CA ALA A 547 -11.26 -11.47 18.83
C ALA A 547 -10.09 -12.46 18.65
N SER A 548 -10.11 -13.20 17.56
CA SER A 548 -9.03 -14.14 17.19
C SER A 548 -7.79 -13.42 16.64
N ASP A 549 -7.96 -12.19 16.15
CA ASP A 549 -6.91 -11.37 15.57
C ASP A 549 -7.21 -9.89 15.81
N LEU A 550 -6.33 -9.18 16.54
CA LEU A 550 -6.50 -7.76 16.84
C LEU A 550 -6.27 -6.86 15.61
N SER A 551 -5.60 -7.35 14.59
CA SER A 551 -5.36 -6.60 13.34
C SER A 551 -6.51 -6.71 12.33
N ALA A 552 -7.37 -7.71 12.48
CA ALA A 552 -8.55 -7.94 11.66
C ALA A 552 -9.84 -7.53 12.40
N PRO A 553 -10.96 -7.28 11.69
CA PRO A 553 -12.26 -7.09 12.32
C PRO A 553 -12.67 -8.33 13.13
N ASP A 554 -13.25 -8.14 14.32
CA ASP A 554 -13.81 -9.21 15.14
C ASP A 554 -15.24 -9.53 14.68
N MET A 555 -15.36 -10.30 13.61
CA MET A 555 -16.61 -10.64 12.93
C MET A 555 -17.46 -11.59 13.80
N ILE A 556 -18.30 -11.05 14.67
CA ILE A 556 -19.19 -11.86 15.53
C ILE A 556 -20.44 -12.35 14.79
N LEU A 557 -20.85 -11.60 13.78
CA LEU A 557 -21.92 -11.97 12.87
C LEU A 557 -21.39 -11.83 11.45
N GLU A 558 -21.47 -12.92 10.68
CA GLU A 558 -21.14 -12.96 9.25
C GLU A 558 -22.37 -13.48 8.50
N TRP A 559 -22.61 -12.97 7.30
CA TRP A 559 -23.71 -13.43 6.44
C TRP A 559 -23.33 -13.40 4.97
N ASP A 560 -23.71 -14.44 4.27
CA ASP A 560 -23.49 -14.57 2.82
C ASP A 560 -24.68 -14.01 2.00
N ALA A 561 -25.81 -13.75 2.66
CA ALA A 561 -27.00 -13.25 2.00
C ALA A 561 -26.77 -11.84 1.44
N ASN A 562 -27.15 -11.64 0.17
CA ASN A 562 -27.11 -10.32 -0.43
C ASN A 562 -28.33 -9.49 0.00
N ILE A 563 -28.19 -8.70 1.08
CA ILE A 563 -29.22 -7.80 1.61
C ILE A 563 -28.83 -6.38 1.19
N PRO A 564 -29.44 -5.78 0.14
CA PRO A 564 -28.88 -4.62 -0.56
C PRO A 564 -28.53 -3.42 0.32
N VAL A 565 -29.38 -3.07 1.30
CA VAL A 565 -29.14 -1.92 2.20
C VAL A 565 -28.13 -2.27 3.28
N ILE A 566 -28.21 -3.47 3.85
CA ILE A 566 -27.34 -3.90 4.95
C ILE A 566 -25.93 -4.12 4.44
N ASN A 567 -25.78 -4.81 3.31
CA ASN A 567 -24.46 -5.05 2.71
C ASN A 567 -23.79 -3.78 2.20
N TRP A 568 -24.59 -2.79 1.75
CA TRP A 568 -24.04 -1.49 1.38
C TRP A 568 -23.50 -0.70 2.60
N ILE A 569 -24.12 -0.87 3.79
CA ILE A 569 -23.77 -0.15 5.01
C ILE A 569 -22.65 -0.89 5.79
N PHE A 570 -22.78 -2.20 5.99
CA PHE A 570 -21.94 -3.00 6.88
C PHE A 570 -21.06 -4.03 6.15
N GLY A 571 -21.17 -4.13 4.81
CA GLY A 571 -20.55 -5.27 4.11
C GLY A 571 -21.25 -6.58 4.48
N HIS A 572 -20.48 -7.62 4.74
CA HIS A 572 -20.96 -8.96 5.06
C HIS A 572 -20.71 -9.38 6.52
N HIS A 573 -20.37 -8.42 7.40
CA HIS A 573 -20.06 -8.73 8.80
C HIS A 573 -20.39 -7.57 9.75
N LEU A 574 -20.44 -7.89 11.05
CA LEU A 574 -20.58 -6.92 12.13
C LEU A 574 -19.54 -7.21 13.21
N SER A 575 -18.73 -6.19 13.56
CA SER A 575 -17.73 -6.23 14.61
C SER A 575 -18.34 -5.93 15.99
N LEU A 576 -18.10 -6.79 16.98
CA LEU A 576 -18.59 -6.60 18.35
C LEU A 576 -17.85 -5.46 19.06
N PHE A 577 -16.52 -5.35 18.91
CA PHE A 577 -15.79 -4.23 19.51
C PHE A 577 -16.27 -2.88 18.94
N CYS A 578 -16.54 -2.82 17.64
CA CYS A 578 -17.10 -1.63 17.01
C CYS A 578 -18.51 -1.29 17.57
N LEU A 579 -19.33 -2.30 17.79
CA LEU A 579 -20.68 -2.14 18.37
C LEU A 579 -20.60 -1.66 19.82
N LEU A 580 -19.71 -2.24 20.63
CA LEU A 580 -19.48 -1.81 22.03
C LEU A 580 -18.91 -0.39 22.09
N MET A 581 -17.96 -0.05 21.23
CA MET A 581 -17.43 1.31 21.10
C MET A 581 -18.54 2.30 20.79
N THR A 582 -19.42 1.97 19.85
CA THR A 582 -20.56 2.82 19.47
C THR A 582 -21.54 2.99 20.62
N GLY A 583 -21.90 1.91 21.32
CA GLY A 583 -22.78 1.96 22.50
C GLY A 583 -22.22 2.86 23.60
N VAL A 584 -20.94 2.70 23.93
CA VAL A 584 -20.27 3.56 24.93
C VAL A 584 -20.16 5.01 24.45
N ASN A 585 -19.96 5.25 23.16
CA ASN A 585 -19.91 6.60 22.58
C ASN A 585 -21.28 7.30 22.67
N ILE A 586 -22.39 6.58 22.44
CA ILE A 586 -23.76 7.10 22.65
C ILE A 586 -23.99 7.47 24.14
N ILE A 587 -23.56 6.59 25.07
CA ILE A 587 -23.65 6.86 26.51
C ILE A 587 -22.82 8.10 26.88
N TYR A 588 -21.59 8.20 26.39
CA TYR A 588 -20.71 9.36 26.61
C TYR A 588 -21.35 10.65 26.06
N THR A 589 -21.89 10.59 24.85
CA THR A 589 -22.61 11.72 24.24
C THR A 589 -23.79 12.17 25.09
N TYR A 590 -24.61 11.24 25.59
CA TYR A 590 -25.72 11.53 26.47
C TYR A 590 -25.28 12.23 27.77
N LEU A 591 -24.22 11.70 28.42
CA LEU A 591 -23.67 12.27 29.66
C LEU A 591 -23.06 13.66 29.42
N ASN A 592 -22.42 13.87 28.30
CA ASN A 592 -21.81 15.15 27.94
C ASN A 592 -22.86 16.22 27.60
N MET A 593 -23.98 15.84 26.98
CA MET A 593 -25.09 16.73 26.70
C MET A 593 -25.81 17.18 27.99
N GLN A 594 -25.94 16.28 28.95
CA GLN A 594 -26.48 16.66 30.27
C GLN A 594 -25.55 17.62 31.02
N ALA A 595 -24.23 17.46 30.84
CA ALA A 595 -23.24 18.30 31.50
C ALA A 595 -23.11 19.71 30.89
N ASN A 596 -23.53 19.91 29.65
CA ASN A 596 -23.35 21.15 28.89
C ASN A 596 -24.69 21.61 28.27
N PRO A 597 -25.56 22.29 29.02
CA PRO A 597 -26.87 22.75 28.53
C PRO A 597 -26.80 23.70 27.33
N SER A 598 -25.69 24.38 27.13
CA SER A 598 -25.48 25.26 25.98
C SER A 598 -25.50 24.55 24.62
N ASN A 599 -25.19 23.26 24.59
CA ASN A 599 -25.22 22.47 23.36
C ASN A 599 -26.60 22.17 22.82
N ASN A 600 -27.65 22.30 23.68
CA ASN A 600 -29.04 22.04 23.32
C ASN A 600 -29.72 23.22 22.60
N GLN A 601 -29.03 24.34 22.39
CA GLN A 601 -29.65 25.59 21.94
C GLN A 601 -29.79 25.72 20.43
N MET A 602 -29.03 24.89 19.63
CA MET A 602 -29.13 24.92 18.19
C MET A 602 -30.11 23.82 17.72
N PRO A 603 -31.17 24.18 16.95
CA PRO A 603 -32.04 23.18 16.35
C PRO A 603 -31.24 22.20 15.48
N GLY A 604 -31.45 20.91 15.69
CA GLY A 604 -30.77 19.86 14.96
C GLY A 604 -29.40 19.39 15.51
N MET A 605 -28.75 20.17 16.38
CA MET A 605 -27.47 19.79 16.99
C MET A 605 -27.57 18.47 17.78
N LYS A 606 -28.70 18.29 18.50
CA LYS A 606 -28.95 17.07 19.27
C LYS A 606 -28.95 15.82 18.38
N TRP A 607 -29.67 15.86 17.26
CA TRP A 607 -29.73 14.74 16.32
C TRP A 607 -28.37 14.43 15.70
N MET A 608 -27.63 15.48 15.33
CA MET A 608 -26.30 15.34 14.76
C MET A 608 -25.33 14.67 15.74
N MET A 609 -25.36 15.03 17.04
CA MET A 609 -24.49 14.42 18.05
C MET A 609 -24.78 12.93 18.29
N TYR A 610 -26.02 12.46 18.11
CA TYR A 610 -26.35 11.03 18.20
C TYR A 610 -26.14 10.29 16.89
N LEU A 611 -26.24 10.97 15.75
CA LEU A 611 -26.02 10.36 14.44
C LEU A 611 -24.52 10.04 14.23
N MET A 612 -23.62 10.89 14.75
CA MET A 612 -22.17 10.73 14.57
C MET A 612 -21.63 9.39 15.10
N PRO A 613 -21.98 8.91 16.33
CA PRO A 613 -21.58 7.57 16.77
C PRO A 613 -22.09 6.43 15.87
N VAL A 614 -23.29 6.57 15.31
CA VAL A 614 -23.84 5.56 14.38
C VAL A 614 -23.06 5.56 13.04
N MET A 615 -22.68 6.74 12.55
CA MET A 615 -21.81 6.81 11.38
C MET A 615 -20.44 6.18 11.64
N PHE A 616 -19.91 6.31 12.86
CA PHE A 616 -18.67 5.65 13.25
C PHE A 616 -18.79 4.13 13.26
N LEU A 617 -19.95 3.57 13.62
CA LEU A 617 -20.20 2.13 13.52
C LEU A 617 -19.96 1.63 12.08
N VAL A 618 -20.54 2.34 11.10
CA VAL A 618 -20.36 2.00 9.68
C VAL A 618 -18.90 2.12 9.23
N PHE A 619 -18.25 3.21 9.65
CA PHE A 619 -16.88 3.50 9.22
C PHE A 619 -15.85 2.55 9.84
N PHE A 620 -15.97 2.23 11.14
CA PHE A 620 -15.02 1.40 11.87
C PHE A 620 -15.29 -0.11 11.78
N ASN A 621 -16.39 -0.52 11.16
CA ASN A 621 -16.76 -1.93 11.08
C ASN A 621 -15.70 -2.79 10.37
N ASP A 622 -15.05 -2.24 9.35
CA ASP A 622 -14.00 -2.92 8.56
C ASP A 622 -12.59 -2.80 9.17
N TYR A 623 -12.44 -2.05 10.27
CA TYR A 623 -11.15 -1.84 10.91
C TYR A 623 -10.80 -2.95 11.89
N GLY A 624 -9.51 -3.16 12.12
CA GLY A 624 -9.02 -4.14 13.09
C GLY A 624 -9.59 -3.96 14.49
N ALA A 625 -9.88 -5.07 15.14
CA ALA A 625 -10.46 -5.15 16.50
C ALA A 625 -9.66 -4.35 17.53
N GLY A 626 -8.32 -4.30 17.41
CA GLY A 626 -7.44 -3.55 18.29
C GLY A 626 -7.71 -2.04 18.31
N LEU A 627 -8.07 -1.45 17.17
CA LEU A 627 -8.43 -0.04 17.09
C LEU A 627 -9.78 0.24 17.76
N SER A 628 -10.79 -0.56 17.45
CA SER A 628 -12.13 -0.44 18.05
C SER A 628 -12.08 -0.67 19.56
N TYR A 629 -11.28 -1.63 20.03
CA TYR A 629 -11.00 -1.89 21.43
C TYR A 629 -10.33 -0.69 22.12
N TYR A 630 -9.29 -0.09 21.49
CA TYR A 630 -8.65 1.11 22.02
C TYR A 630 -9.64 2.25 22.25
N TYR A 631 -10.49 2.56 21.26
CA TYR A 631 -11.49 3.60 21.39
C TYR A 631 -12.55 3.26 22.45
N PHE A 632 -12.99 2.01 22.51
CA PHE A 632 -13.92 1.52 23.53
C PHE A 632 -13.37 1.77 24.93
N ILE A 633 -12.15 1.30 25.24
CA ILE A 633 -11.52 1.48 26.54
C ILE A 633 -11.22 2.96 26.84
N SER A 634 -10.73 3.70 25.84
CA SER A 634 -10.46 5.13 26.00
C SER A 634 -11.70 5.92 26.38
N LEU A 635 -12.88 5.60 25.82
CA LEU A 635 -14.16 6.20 26.17
C LEU A 635 -14.63 5.78 27.56
N LEU A 636 -14.50 4.49 27.93
CA LEU A 636 -14.81 4.01 29.27
C LEU A 636 -14.02 4.74 30.35
N ILE A 637 -12.69 4.87 30.14
CA ILE A 637 -11.82 5.62 31.05
C ILE A 637 -12.24 7.09 31.10
N THR A 638 -12.62 7.70 29.98
CA THR A 638 -13.09 9.10 29.94
C THR A 638 -14.39 9.28 30.72
N ILE A 639 -15.31 8.32 30.63
CA ILE A 639 -16.57 8.31 31.44
C ILE A 639 -16.20 8.20 32.92
N ALA A 640 -15.35 7.25 33.30
CA ALA A 640 -14.89 7.08 34.67
C ALA A 640 -14.21 8.35 35.22
N GLN A 641 -13.32 8.98 34.44
CA GLN A 641 -12.71 10.26 34.78
C GLN A 641 -13.75 11.37 34.96
N THR A 642 -14.76 11.43 34.10
CA THR A 642 -15.84 12.41 34.18
C THR A 642 -16.62 12.29 35.51
N TYR A 643 -16.93 11.06 35.91
CA TYR A 643 -17.58 10.82 37.22
C TYR A 643 -16.62 11.15 38.36
N ALA A 644 -15.36 10.71 38.33
CA ALA A 644 -14.38 11.02 39.37
C ALA A 644 -14.21 12.53 39.56
N PHE A 645 -14.12 13.30 38.48
CA PHE A 645 -14.04 14.75 38.58
C PHE A 645 -15.27 15.43 39.10
N ARG A 646 -16.48 14.85 38.91
CA ARG A 646 -17.72 15.37 39.57
C ARG A 646 -17.65 15.30 41.08
N PHE A 647 -17.00 14.24 41.65
CA PHE A 647 -16.82 14.14 43.11
C PHE A 647 -15.69 15.06 43.62
N ILE A 648 -14.61 15.22 42.84
CA ILE A 648 -13.42 16.02 43.24
C ILE A 648 -13.74 17.53 43.14
N ILE A 649 -14.41 17.97 42.08
CA ILE A 649 -14.71 19.37 41.79
C ILE A 649 -16.10 19.72 42.37
N LYS A 650 -16.13 20.17 43.65
CA LYS A 650 -17.36 20.58 44.32
C LYS A 650 -17.91 21.87 43.72
N GLU A 651 -19.16 21.88 43.29
CA GLU A 651 -19.83 23.02 42.63
C GLU A 651 -19.88 24.26 43.52
N ASP A 652 -20.05 24.12 44.83
CA ASP A 652 -20.05 25.23 45.80
C ASP A 652 -18.73 25.99 45.79
N LYS A 653 -17.59 25.26 45.76
CA LYS A 653 -16.25 25.89 45.65
C LYS A 653 -16.06 26.61 44.30
N VAL A 654 -16.60 26.05 43.24
CA VAL A 654 -16.55 26.67 41.91
C VAL A 654 -17.38 27.96 41.89
N ARG A 655 -18.59 27.94 42.48
CA ARG A 655 -19.48 29.10 42.60
C ARG A 655 -18.85 30.21 43.44
N ALA A 656 -18.24 29.89 44.59
CA ALA A 656 -17.55 30.84 45.45
C ALA A 656 -16.34 31.50 44.67
N LYS A 657 -15.57 30.72 43.99
CA LYS A 657 -14.43 31.22 43.19
C LYS A 657 -14.87 32.09 42.00
N MET A 658 -16.02 31.79 41.39
CA MET A 658 -16.62 32.60 40.34
C MET A 658 -17.11 33.94 40.87
N ALA A 659 -17.75 33.96 42.02
CA ALA A 659 -18.20 35.17 42.70
C ALA A 659 -17.02 36.08 43.11
N GLU A 660 -15.91 35.49 43.58
CA GLU A 660 -14.68 36.25 43.85
C GLU A 660 -14.06 36.82 42.57
N ASN A 661 -13.99 36.02 41.49
CA ASN A 661 -13.48 36.47 40.21
C ASN A 661 -14.31 37.54 39.53
N ALA A 662 -15.63 37.57 39.78
CA ALA A 662 -16.52 38.62 39.29
C ALA A 662 -16.20 40.02 39.88
N LYS A 663 -15.56 40.07 41.06
CA LYS A 663 -15.14 41.28 41.72
C LYS A 663 -13.80 41.86 41.19
N LYS A 664 -13.00 41.06 40.47
CA LYS A 664 -11.66 41.47 39.98
C LYS A 664 -11.78 42.13 38.59
N PRO A 665 -11.18 43.30 38.36
CA PRO A 665 -11.16 43.92 37.04
C PRO A 665 -10.34 43.04 36.07
N ARG A 666 -10.93 42.64 34.95
CA ARG A 666 -10.27 41.77 33.95
C ARG A 666 -9.74 42.54 32.76
N LYS A 667 -8.50 42.25 32.38
CA LYS A 667 -7.97 42.61 31.05
C LYS A 667 -8.68 41.71 30.01
N LYS A 668 -9.36 42.35 29.04
CA LYS A 668 -9.97 41.60 27.91
C LYS A 668 -8.86 40.88 27.14
N SER A 669 -9.03 39.58 26.89
CA SER A 669 -8.08 38.85 26.03
C SER A 669 -8.16 39.40 24.60
N GLY A 670 -7.02 39.43 23.86
CA GLY A 670 -6.97 39.97 22.50
C GLY A 670 -7.95 39.28 21.53
N PHE A 671 -8.25 38.03 21.74
CA PHE A 671 -9.26 37.27 20.98
C PHE A 671 -10.70 37.77 21.26
N MET A 672 -11.06 37.97 22.54
CA MET A 672 -12.37 38.49 22.92
C MET A 672 -12.57 39.94 22.45
N ALA A 673 -11.52 40.76 22.46
CA ALA A 673 -11.56 42.12 21.93
C ALA A 673 -11.81 42.15 20.41
N ARG A 674 -11.20 41.17 19.66
CA ARG A 674 -11.43 41.02 18.21
C ARG A 674 -12.84 40.52 17.90
N LEU A 675 -13.38 39.58 18.69
CA LEU A 675 -14.73 39.05 18.54
C LEU A 675 -15.79 40.13 18.79
N GLU A 676 -15.62 40.94 19.86
CA GLU A 676 -16.50 42.06 20.19
C GLU A 676 -16.43 43.17 19.12
N ALA A 677 -15.25 43.43 18.58
CA ALA A 677 -15.09 44.39 17.47
C ALA A 677 -15.76 43.90 16.17
N ALA A 678 -15.70 42.57 15.88
CA ALA A 678 -16.39 41.98 14.75
C ALA A 678 -17.91 42.06 14.91
N GLN A 679 -18.43 41.74 16.11
CA GLN A 679 -19.86 41.85 16.44
C GLN A 679 -20.37 43.30 16.30
N LYS A 680 -19.66 44.28 16.83
CA LYS A 680 -20.01 45.71 16.69
C LYS A 680 -20.04 46.18 15.22
N ARG A 681 -19.11 45.65 14.40
CA ARG A 681 -19.11 45.93 12.94
C ARG A 681 -20.36 45.32 12.28
N GLN A 682 -20.71 44.10 12.65
CA GLN A 682 -21.90 43.42 12.10
C GLN A 682 -23.20 44.11 12.52
N GLU A 683 -23.32 44.55 13.78
CA GLU A 683 -24.47 45.36 14.27
C GLU A 683 -24.56 46.72 13.54
N ALA A 684 -23.42 47.37 13.29
CA ALA A 684 -23.39 48.64 12.54
C ALA A 684 -23.89 48.42 11.09
N MET A 685 -23.42 47.36 10.41
CA MET A 685 -23.88 47.01 9.05
C MET A 685 -25.37 46.70 9.02
N LEU A 686 -25.88 45.94 9.98
CA LEU A 686 -27.33 45.66 10.07
C LEU A 686 -28.18 46.91 10.31
N ARG A 687 -27.71 47.84 11.14
CA ARG A 687 -28.39 49.15 11.38
C ARG A 687 -28.36 50.02 10.10
N GLU A 688 -27.29 50.02 9.36
CA GLU A 688 -27.21 50.70 8.04
C GLU A 688 -28.13 50.09 7.01
N GLN A 689 -28.23 48.79 6.95
CA GLN A 689 -29.16 48.09 6.05
C GLN A 689 -30.62 48.37 6.40
N GLN A 690 -30.95 48.45 7.71
CA GLN A 690 -32.29 48.79 8.15
C GLN A 690 -32.63 50.29 7.89
N LYS A 691 -31.64 51.19 7.93
CA LYS A 691 -31.84 52.59 7.52
C LYS A 691 -32.00 52.78 6.00
N ARG A 692 -31.43 51.89 5.20
CA ARG A 692 -31.60 51.92 3.73
C ARG A 692 -32.89 51.30 3.24
N LYS A 693 -33.58 50.53 4.11
CA LYS A 693 -34.89 49.93 3.80
C LYS A 693 -36.07 50.74 4.30
N LYS A 694 -35.86 51.84 5.05
CA LYS A 694 -36.80 52.90 5.37
C LYS A 694 -36.56 54.07 4.46
#